data_5786c89eec01f6626aaaae9ebfc83d69
#
_entry.id   5786c89eec01f6626aaaae9ebfc83d69
#
_cell.length_a   1.000
_cell.length_b   1.000
_cell.length_c   1.000
_cell.angle_alpha   90.00
_cell.angle_beta   90.00
_cell.angle_gamma   90.00
#
_symmetry.space_group_name_H-M   'P 1'
#
loop_
_entity.id
_entity.type
_entity.pdbx_description
1 polymer ?
#
loop_
_entity_poly.entity_id
_entity_poly.type
_entity_poly.pdbx_seq_one_letter_code
_entity_poly.pdbx_strand_id
1 'polypeptide(L)'
;MKHVKLTGGPLKEAMDLNAEVLLLLEPDKLLSRFREYAGLTPKAPIYEKGWENAGVAGHSLGHYLSACSMMAASGDERFKPIVDYIVEELAECQNAHGDGFLSAIPRGKEIFQEVKSGDIRTLGFDLNGGWAPLYTMHKLYAGLRDAYRLTGNGQALVVEEKLGRWLVDVFAALNDEQMQLVLRCEYGGINEVLADLAADTGDAVFGELADRMYHRLLLDPLAEGRDELSGFHANTQIPKIIGAARQFEIAGEPKYKRIAEHFWDFVVHDHSYVIGGNSLNEHFGDPGQLNLCLSEGTCETCNTYNMLKLTKHLFGWHALAEQADYYEKAMYNHILASQHKQDGRVVYCLSLEMGGHKRFQTLLEDFTCCYGTGMENHASYGGGIYYEGENDLFVAQYAPSELHWERHGATIVQETAYPLDGRIRLTVRAAADAEFTLHVRYPYWASQGISIRINGDEEAVAGHQPSSFVPLRRKWKDGDCVEIELPMSIRTEAMPDNASRIALLRGPLVLAGDLGELAADAGAPTTVLIKQGENELLQSFQELADEPGVYRLTGANEEGDVRLVPFYRLYDRRYTVYWDLFTPEQWDQEKQRYIEALATNRKWDHRTVVFIQPGEMQPERDYEFQGENSHVGEMFGRKFREAWLNGWFSCRIDVLPDEPVELVLTLATIIEP
;
A
#
# COMPACT_ATOMS: atom_id res chain seq x y z
N MET A 1 -10.99 3.15 -14.41
CA MET A 1 -9.77 3.85 -14.89
C MET A 1 -9.89 4.35 -16.34
N LYS A 2 -10.23 3.50 -17.29
CA LYS A 2 -10.28 3.83 -18.74
C LYS A 2 -11.03 5.11 -19.13
N HIS A 3 -11.90 5.60 -18.26
CA HIS A 3 -12.78 6.73 -18.56
C HIS A 3 -12.60 7.89 -17.58
N VAL A 4 -11.62 7.81 -16.68
CA VAL A 4 -11.32 8.85 -15.67
C VAL A 4 -9.97 9.48 -15.96
N LYS A 5 -9.97 10.79 -16.17
CA LYS A 5 -8.77 11.60 -16.36
C LYS A 5 -8.63 12.58 -15.21
N LEU A 6 -7.50 12.55 -14.51
CA LEU A 6 -7.13 13.59 -13.56
C LEU A 6 -6.78 14.88 -14.31
N THR A 7 -7.30 16.02 -13.87
CA THR A 7 -7.12 17.31 -14.53
C THR A 7 -6.25 18.29 -13.74
N GLY A 8 -5.92 17.96 -12.49
CA GLY A 8 -5.07 18.79 -11.63
C GLY A 8 -4.97 18.26 -10.21
N GLY A 9 -4.41 19.10 -9.34
CA GLY A 9 -4.23 18.80 -7.92
C GLY A 9 -3.13 17.80 -7.58
N PRO A 10 -2.93 17.51 -6.28
CA PRO A 10 -1.75 16.77 -5.82
C PRO A 10 -1.69 15.33 -6.33
N LEU A 11 -2.82 14.69 -6.64
CA LEU A 11 -2.85 13.35 -7.23
C LEU A 11 -2.35 13.36 -8.67
N LYS A 12 -2.74 14.37 -9.46
CA LYS A 12 -2.25 14.52 -10.84
C LYS A 12 -0.76 14.83 -10.87
N GLU A 13 -0.30 15.72 -9.99
CA GLU A 13 1.13 16.05 -9.87
C GLU A 13 1.97 14.80 -9.53
N ALA A 14 1.49 13.98 -8.59
CA ALA A 14 2.15 12.73 -8.23
C ALA A 14 2.15 11.71 -9.37
N MET A 15 1.05 11.61 -10.12
CA MET A 15 0.93 10.75 -11.29
C MET A 15 1.86 11.18 -12.42
N ASP A 16 1.98 12.49 -12.68
CA ASP A 16 2.87 13.01 -13.71
C ASP A 16 4.34 12.76 -13.38
N LEU A 17 4.71 12.96 -12.11
CA LEU A 17 6.06 12.67 -11.65
C LEU A 17 6.37 11.17 -11.73
N ASN A 18 5.42 10.30 -11.40
CA ASN A 18 5.55 8.85 -11.58
C ASN A 18 5.73 8.46 -13.06
N ALA A 19 5.03 9.13 -13.97
CA ALA A 19 5.21 8.91 -15.41
C ALA A 19 6.67 9.13 -15.84
N GLU A 20 7.30 10.19 -15.35
CA GLU A 20 8.71 10.46 -15.65
C GLU A 20 9.65 9.40 -15.05
N VAL A 21 9.36 8.92 -13.83
CA VAL A 21 10.10 7.80 -13.22
C VAL A 21 9.97 6.51 -14.04
N LEU A 22 8.74 6.16 -14.46
CA LEU A 22 8.50 4.98 -15.29
C LEU A 22 9.26 5.04 -16.62
N LEU A 23 9.40 6.23 -17.21
CA LEU A 23 10.15 6.42 -18.48
C LEU A 23 11.68 6.36 -18.30
N LEU A 24 12.20 6.43 -17.07
CA LEU A 24 13.63 6.19 -16.80
C LEU A 24 13.99 4.70 -16.80
N LEU A 25 13.00 3.82 -16.58
CA LEU A 25 13.24 2.38 -16.57
C LEU A 25 13.43 1.85 -17.98
N GLU A 26 14.42 0.96 -18.13
CA GLU A 26 14.75 0.31 -19.40
C GLU A 26 14.11 -1.09 -19.45
N PRO A 27 13.07 -1.30 -20.27
CA PRO A 27 12.39 -2.61 -20.34
C PRO A 27 13.33 -3.77 -20.63
N ASP A 28 14.32 -3.58 -21.49
CA ASP A 28 15.28 -4.64 -21.86
C ASP A 28 16.13 -5.12 -20.68
N LYS A 29 16.39 -4.27 -19.69
CA LYS A 29 17.08 -4.66 -18.45
C LYS A 29 16.20 -5.54 -17.58
N LEU A 30 14.92 -5.21 -17.44
CA LEU A 30 13.93 -6.00 -16.71
C LEU A 30 13.61 -7.33 -17.41
N LEU A 31 13.69 -7.37 -18.75
CA LEU A 31 13.47 -8.54 -19.60
C LEU A 31 14.71 -9.45 -19.69
N SER A 32 15.87 -8.99 -19.24
CA SER A 32 17.15 -9.67 -19.46
C SER A 32 17.13 -11.12 -19.01
N ARG A 33 16.74 -11.42 -17.78
CA ARG A 33 16.67 -12.78 -17.24
C ARG A 33 15.56 -13.63 -17.85
N PHE A 34 14.44 -13.04 -18.27
CA PHE A 34 13.42 -13.78 -19.01
C PHE A 34 13.99 -14.34 -20.33
N ARG A 35 14.76 -13.54 -21.05
CA ARG A 35 15.41 -13.97 -22.29
C ARG A 35 16.51 -15.00 -22.01
N GLU A 36 17.37 -14.74 -21.02
CA GLU A 36 18.45 -15.64 -20.64
C GLU A 36 17.93 -17.05 -20.29
N TYR A 37 16.93 -17.13 -19.41
CA TYR A 37 16.38 -18.43 -18.97
C TYR A 37 15.53 -19.13 -20.03
N ALA A 38 15.05 -18.38 -21.03
CA ALA A 38 14.45 -18.94 -22.24
C ALA A 38 15.49 -19.42 -23.29
N GLY A 39 16.79 -19.27 -23.02
CA GLY A 39 17.85 -19.61 -23.96
C GLY A 39 18.03 -18.60 -25.10
N LEU A 40 17.46 -17.39 -24.96
CA LEU A 40 17.59 -16.28 -25.89
C LEU A 40 18.70 -15.32 -25.45
N THR A 41 19.32 -14.62 -26.40
CA THR A 41 20.30 -13.59 -26.05
C THR A 41 19.62 -12.39 -25.40
N PRO A 42 20.02 -11.96 -24.19
CA PRO A 42 19.57 -10.71 -23.59
C PRO A 42 19.91 -9.50 -24.48
N LYS A 43 19.00 -8.53 -24.52
CA LYS A 43 19.20 -7.29 -25.30
C LYS A 43 19.92 -6.20 -24.53
N ALA A 44 19.88 -6.29 -23.18
CA ALA A 44 20.62 -5.43 -22.25
C ALA A 44 21.12 -6.23 -21.05
N PRO A 45 22.13 -5.75 -20.29
CA PRO A 45 22.49 -6.32 -18.99
C PRO A 45 21.34 -6.11 -17.97
N ILE A 46 21.30 -6.95 -16.95
CA ILE A 46 20.34 -6.77 -15.83
C ILE A 46 20.65 -5.48 -15.06
N TYR A 47 19.69 -5.04 -14.22
CA TYR A 47 20.01 -4.12 -13.12
C TYR A 47 20.92 -4.84 -12.11
N GLU A 48 22.08 -4.24 -11.80
CA GLU A 48 23.15 -4.91 -11.05
C GLU A 48 22.91 -5.01 -9.55
N LYS A 49 21.98 -4.21 -9.03
CA LYS A 49 21.68 -4.08 -7.61
C LYS A 49 20.22 -4.39 -7.28
N GLY A 50 19.95 -4.54 -5.99
CA GLY A 50 18.61 -4.72 -5.45
C GLY A 50 17.97 -6.06 -5.81
N TRP A 51 16.65 -6.11 -5.64
CA TRP A 51 15.91 -7.37 -5.73
C TRP A 51 15.80 -7.92 -7.15
N GLU A 52 15.96 -7.11 -8.20
CA GLU A 52 16.03 -7.61 -9.58
C GLU A 52 17.32 -8.39 -9.86
N ASN A 53 18.37 -8.18 -9.09
CA ASN A 53 19.58 -9.04 -9.14
C ASN A 53 19.51 -10.22 -8.14
N ALA A 54 18.43 -10.36 -7.40
CA ALA A 54 18.23 -11.39 -6.39
C ALA A 54 17.22 -12.46 -6.83
N GLY A 55 16.70 -13.22 -5.88
CA GLY A 55 15.85 -14.38 -6.12
C GLY A 55 14.45 -14.09 -6.61
N VAL A 56 13.95 -12.85 -6.48
CA VAL A 56 12.61 -12.41 -6.93
C VAL A 56 12.64 -11.65 -8.25
N ALA A 57 13.71 -11.78 -9.03
CA ALA A 57 13.81 -11.16 -10.35
C ALA A 57 12.58 -11.43 -11.21
N GLY A 58 12.10 -10.39 -11.89
CA GLY A 58 10.89 -10.42 -12.72
C GLY A 58 9.64 -9.88 -12.03
N HIS A 59 9.63 -9.71 -10.70
CA HIS A 59 8.50 -9.07 -10.03
C HIS A 59 8.35 -7.59 -10.44
N SER A 60 9.46 -6.87 -10.56
CA SER A 60 9.44 -5.48 -10.99
C SER A 60 8.94 -5.31 -12.42
N LEU A 61 9.21 -6.27 -13.33
CA LEU A 61 8.62 -6.25 -14.67
C LEU A 61 7.09 -6.35 -14.62
N GLY A 62 6.56 -7.22 -13.75
CA GLY A 62 5.11 -7.34 -13.54
C GLY A 62 4.49 -6.04 -13.07
N HIS A 63 5.03 -5.42 -12.02
CA HIS A 63 4.61 -4.12 -11.53
C HIS A 63 4.74 -3.00 -12.57
N TYR A 64 5.85 -2.98 -13.30
CA TYR A 64 6.09 -1.99 -14.35
C TYR A 64 5.08 -2.11 -15.49
N LEU A 65 4.77 -3.35 -15.91
CA LEU A 65 3.77 -3.61 -16.94
C LEU A 65 2.36 -3.17 -16.48
N SER A 66 1.99 -3.45 -15.22
CA SER A 66 0.75 -2.93 -14.62
C SER A 66 0.71 -1.41 -14.62
N ALA A 67 1.75 -0.76 -14.10
CA ALA A 67 1.82 0.70 -14.02
C ALA A 67 1.76 1.36 -15.41
N CYS A 68 2.51 0.86 -16.38
CA CYS A 68 2.47 1.35 -17.77
C CYS A 68 1.08 1.16 -18.40
N SER A 69 0.41 0.04 -18.10
CA SER A 69 -0.95 -0.22 -18.59
C SER A 69 -1.97 0.75 -17.97
N MET A 70 -1.83 1.08 -16.68
CA MET A 70 -2.65 2.08 -15.99
C MET A 70 -2.43 3.49 -16.55
N MET A 71 -1.16 3.87 -16.81
CA MET A 71 -0.83 5.15 -17.44
C MET A 71 -1.41 5.26 -18.85
N ALA A 72 -1.29 4.22 -19.67
CA ALA A 72 -1.90 4.17 -21.01
C ALA A 72 -3.44 4.32 -20.93
N ALA A 73 -4.09 3.62 -19.98
CA ALA A 73 -5.53 3.69 -19.76
C ALA A 73 -6.01 5.06 -19.27
N SER A 74 -5.16 5.83 -18.59
CA SER A 74 -5.45 7.20 -18.16
C SER A 74 -5.25 8.25 -19.27
N GLY A 75 -4.82 7.81 -20.47
CA GLY A 75 -4.67 8.63 -21.67
C GLY A 75 -3.25 9.12 -21.96
N ASP A 76 -2.23 8.58 -21.28
CA ASP A 76 -0.82 8.85 -21.62
C ASP A 76 -0.35 7.89 -22.72
N GLU A 77 -0.37 8.37 -23.96
CA GLU A 77 -0.07 7.58 -25.16
C GLU A 77 1.40 7.09 -25.23
N ARG A 78 2.30 7.63 -24.41
CA ARG A 78 3.72 7.21 -24.36
C ARG A 78 3.88 5.77 -23.90
N PHE A 79 2.94 5.26 -23.07
CA PHE A 79 3.05 3.97 -22.42
C PHE A 79 2.51 2.79 -23.24
N LYS A 80 1.55 3.00 -24.14
CA LYS A 80 1.00 1.90 -24.95
C LYS A 80 2.07 1.15 -25.76
N PRO A 81 3.02 1.83 -26.45
CA PRO A 81 4.11 1.14 -27.16
C PRO A 81 5.03 0.33 -26.24
N ILE A 82 5.25 0.80 -24.99
CA ILE A 82 6.07 0.09 -23.98
C ILE A 82 5.38 -1.21 -23.58
N VAL A 83 4.07 -1.14 -23.28
CA VAL A 83 3.26 -2.32 -22.95
C VAL A 83 3.30 -3.34 -24.08
N ASP A 84 3.06 -2.91 -25.31
CA ASP A 84 3.03 -3.82 -26.47
C ASP A 84 4.40 -4.49 -26.69
N TYR A 85 5.49 -3.74 -26.56
CA TYR A 85 6.85 -4.26 -26.67
C TYR A 85 7.15 -5.32 -25.60
N ILE A 86 6.84 -5.06 -24.32
CA ILE A 86 7.07 -6.00 -23.23
C ILE A 86 6.30 -7.30 -23.45
N VAL A 87 5.03 -7.20 -23.84
CA VAL A 87 4.19 -8.37 -24.11
C VAL A 87 4.73 -9.19 -25.28
N GLU A 88 5.23 -8.56 -26.35
CA GLU A 88 5.85 -9.25 -27.48
C GLU A 88 7.10 -10.02 -27.04
N GLU A 89 7.98 -9.40 -26.26
CA GLU A 89 9.20 -10.02 -25.72
C GLU A 89 8.90 -11.20 -24.79
N LEU A 90 7.91 -11.05 -23.89
CA LEU A 90 7.47 -12.15 -23.03
C LEU A 90 6.89 -13.31 -23.82
N ALA A 91 6.13 -13.04 -24.89
CA ALA A 91 5.64 -14.08 -25.78
C ALA A 91 6.77 -14.80 -26.53
N GLU A 92 7.82 -14.09 -26.97
CA GLU A 92 9.02 -14.71 -27.58
C GLU A 92 9.71 -15.63 -26.58
N CYS A 93 9.92 -15.17 -25.34
CA CYS A 93 10.51 -15.99 -24.26
C CYS A 93 9.69 -17.24 -23.96
N GLN A 94 8.37 -17.10 -23.83
CA GLN A 94 7.47 -18.24 -23.57
C GLN A 94 7.47 -19.25 -24.71
N ASN A 95 7.49 -18.79 -25.96
CA ASN A 95 7.57 -19.67 -27.13
C ASN A 95 8.91 -20.42 -27.20
N ALA A 96 10.01 -19.79 -26.76
CA ALA A 96 11.33 -20.43 -26.71
C ALA A 96 11.37 -21.53 -25.63
N HIS A 97 10.68 -21.37 -24.49
CA HIS A 97 10.51 -22.43 -23.50
C HIS A 97 9.68 -23.62 -24.02
N GLY A 98 8.69 -23.37 -24.84
CA GLY A 98 7.91 -24.39 -25.57
C GLY A 98 6.85 -25.13 -24.77
N ASP A 99 6.76 -24.96 -23.44
CA ASP A 99 5.84 -25.65 -22.53
C ASP A 99 4.86 -24.73 -21.79
N GLY A 100 4.86 -23.43 -22.10
CA GLY A 100 4.03 -22.42 -21.44
C GLY A 100 4.68 -21.75 -20.23
N PHE A 101 5.80 -22.26 -19.73
CA PHE A 101 6.56 -21.63 -18.66
C PHE A 101 7.10 -20.26 -19.06
N LEU A 102 7.13 -19.34 -18.09
CA LEU A 102 7.69 -17.99 -18.25
C LEU A 102 8.10 -17.43 -16.89
N SER A 103 9.37 -17.15 -16.68
CA SER A 103 9.87 -16.59 -15.42
C SER A 103 11.28 -16.03 -15.57
N ALA A 104 11.64 -15.09 -14.69
CA ALA A 104 13.01 -14.60 -14.49
C ALA A 104 13.63 -15.11 -13.16
N ILE A 105 12.94 -16.01 -12.46
CA ILE A 105 13.39 -16.58 -11.17
C ILE A 105 14.57 -17.54 -11.41
N PRO A 106 15.68 -17.40 -10.68
CA PRO A 106 16.78 -18.36 -10.75
C PRO A 106 16.29 -19.79 -10.46
N ARG A 107 16.63 -20.76 -11.32
CA ARG A 107 16.16 -22.16 -11.20
C ARG A 107 14.63 -22.33 -11.18
N GLY A 108 13.86 -21.32 -11.63
CA GLY A 108 12.40 -21.33 -11.50
C GLY A 108 11.76 -22.62 -12.03
N LYS A 109 12.20 -23.11 -13.17
CA LYS A 109 11.66 -24.35 -13.79
C LYS A 109 11.94 -25.60 -12.93
N GLU A 110 13.16 -25.72 -12.42
CA GLU A 110 13.58 -26.83 -11.55
C GLU A 110 12.80 -26.83 -10.23
N ILE A 111 12.65 -25.67 -9.59
CA ILE A 111 11.88 -25.51 -8.35
C ILE A 111 10.47 -26.07 -8.52
N PHE A 112 9.77 -25.65 -9.57
CA PHE A 112 8.40 -26.12 -9.81
C PHE A 112 8.32 -27.59 -10.29
N GLN A 113 9.38 -28.14 -10.90
CA GLN A 113 9.47 -29.58 -11.21
C GLN A 113 9.63 -30.39 -9.93
N GLU A 114 10.45 -29.96 -8.98
CA GLU A 114 10.58 -30.58 -7.65
C GLU A 114 9.22 -30.55 -6.93
N VAL A 115 8.54 -29.40 -6.87
CA VAL A 115 7.19 -29.27 -6.30
C VAL A 115 6.21 -30.24 -6.98
N LYS A 116 6.17 -30.28 -8.30
CA LYS A 116 5.30 -31.20 -9.07
C LYS A 116 5.54 -32.67 -8.73
N SER A 117 6.79 -33.05 -8.43
CA SER A 117 7.14 -34.40 -8.00
C SER A 117 6.72 -34.76 -6.57
N GLY A 118 6.27 -33.76 -5.80
CA GLY A 118 5.90 -33.90 -4.39
C GLY A 118 7.07 -33.67 -3.42
N ASP A 119 8.25 -33.30 -3.90
CA ASP A 119 9.35 -32.81 -3.06
C ASP A 119 9.13 -31.31 -2.75
N ILE A 120 8.54 -31.06 -1.59
CA ILE A 120 8.15 -29.71 -1.18
C ILE A 120 8.87 -29.36 0.12
N ARG A 121 9.76 -28.38 0.02
CA ARG A 121 10.53 -27.82 1.14
C ARG A 121 10.20 -26.33 1.22
N THR A 122 9.61 -25.90 2.32
CA THR A 122 9.13 -24.54 2.47
C THR A 122 9.40 -24.01 3.88
N LEU A 123 9.77 -22.74 3.96
CA LEU A 123 9.91 -21.98 5.20
C LEU A 123 9.74 -20.50 4.90
N GLY A 124 8.61 -19.91 5.34
CA GLY A 124 8.32 -18.47 5.17
C GLY A 124 8.37 -17.99 3.73
N PHE A 125 9.43 -17.36 3.30
CA PHE A 125 9.61 -16.88 1.92
C PHE A 125 10.36 -17.85 1.00
N ASP A 126 10.70 -19.03 1.47
CA ASP A 126 11.43 -20.03 0.71
C ASP A 126 10.53 -21.18 0.24
N LEU A 127 10.61 -21.50 -1.05
CA LEU A 127 10.06 -22.72 -1.64
C LEU A 127 11.16 -23.39 -2.46
N ASN A 128 11.63 -24.54 -1.98
CA ASN A 128 12.68 -25.34 -2.63
C ASN A 128 13.97 -24.55 -2.96
N GLY A 129 14.33 -23.60 -2.10
CA GLY A 129 15.49 -22.72 -2.29
C GLY A 129 15.22 -21.52 -3.20
N GLY A 130 13.99 -21.32 -3.66
CA GLY A 130 13.56 -20.13 -4.38
C GLY A 130 12.95 -19.10 -3.44
N TRP A 131 13.32 -17.84 -3.59
CA TRP A 131 12.72 -16.76 -2.83
C TRP A 131 11.36 -16.40 -3.41
N ALA A 132 10.27 -16.68 -2.67
CA ALA A 132 8.88 -16.37 -2.98
C ALA A 132 8.49 -16.52 -4.48
N PRO A 133 8.72 -17.70 -5.10
CA PRO A 133 8.55 -17.83 -6.55
C PRO A 133 7.11 -17.61 -7.02
N LEU A 134 6.11 -18.00 -6.22
CA LEU A 134 4.71 -17.75 -6.58
C LEU A 134 4.33 -16.27 -6.48
N TYR A 135 4.90 -15.53 -5.52
CA TYR A 135 4.75 -14.07 -5.44
C TYR A 135 5.26 -13.39 -6.73
N THR A 136 6.46 -13.76 -7.19
CA THR A 136 7.02 -13.20 -8.43
C THR A 136 6.13 -13.51 -9.63
N MET A 137 5.64 -14.76 -9.73
CA MET A 137 4.70 -15.13 -10.79
C MET A 137 3.38 -14.35 -10.70
N HIS A 138 2.84 -14.12 -9.49
CA HIS A 138 1.65 -13.29 -9.30
C HIS A 138 1.80 -11.92 -9.96
N LYS A 139 2.95 -11.25 -9.76
CA LYS A 139 3.17 -9.93 -10.34
C LYS A 139 3.20 -9.96 -11.87
N LEU A 140 3.78 -11.01 -12.44
CA LEU A 140 3.78 -11.18 -13.89
C LEU A 140 2.37 -11.42 -14.46
N TYR A 141 1.56 -12.28 -13.82
CA TYR A 141 0.15 -12.46 -14.19
C TYR A 141 -0.63 -11.16 -14.11
N ALA A 142 -0.51 -10.43 -13.01
CA ALA A 142 -1.21 -9.15 -12.82
C ALA A 142 -0.84 -8.15 -13.92
N GLY A 143 0.46 -8.03 -14.26
CA GLY A 143 0.92 -7.16 -15.34
C GLY A 143 0.38 -7.56 -16.72
N LEU A 144 0.37 -8.85 -17.04
CA LEU A 144 -0.20 -9.36 -18.29
C LEU A 144 -1.72 -9.10 -18.36
N ARG A 145 -2.43 -9.34 -17.27
CA ARG A 145 -3.88 -9.04 -17.20
C ARG A 145 -4.17 -7.57 -17.39
N ASP A 146 -3.42 -6.68 -16.74
CA ASP A 146 -3.58 -5.24 -16.90
C ASP A 146 -3.28 -4.79 -18.33
N ALA A 147 -2.28 -5.35 -18.97
CA ALA A 147 -2.00 -5.12 -20.41
C ALA A 147 -3.20 -5.54 -21.28
N TYR A 148 -3.81 -6.70 -21.01
CA TYR A 148 -5.02 -7.14 -21.71
C TYR A 148 -6.22 -6.23 -21.42
N ARG A 149 -6.57 -6.04 -20.14
CA ARG A 149 -7.82 -5.37 -19.74
C ARG A 149 -7.81 -3.87 -19.96
N LEU A 150 -6.68 -3.22 -19.71
CA LEU A 150 -6.56 -1.76 -19.74
C LEU A 150 -6.17 -1.24 -21.13
N THR A 151 -5.32 -1.96 -21.86
CA THR A 151 -4.83 -1.49 -23.17
C THR A 151 -5.43 -2.24 -24.37
N GLY A 152 -6.14 -3.35 -24.11
CA GLY A 152 -6.71 -4.19 -25.18
C GLY A 152 -5.69 -5.08 -25.87
N ASN A 153 -4.52 -5.34 -25.27
CA ASN A 153 -3.50 -6.21 -25.83
C ASN A 153 -3.91 -7.71 -25.73
N GLY A 154 -4.49 -8.27 -26.79
CA GLY A 154 -4.95 -9.66 -26.80
C GLY A 154 -3.84 -10.71 -26.70
N GLN A 155 -2.60 -10.38 -27.06
CA GLN A 155 -1.47 -11.29 -26.90
C GLN A 155 -1.11 -11.51 -25.45
N ALA A 156 -1.31 -10.52 -24.58
CA ALA A 156 -1.08 -10.63 -23.14
C ALA A 156 -1.95 -11.74 -22.53
N LEU A 157 -3.24 -11.81 -22.90
CA LEU A 157 -4.12 -12.89 -22.44
C LEU A 157 -3.64 -14.27 -22.93
N VAL A 158 -3.14 -14.37 -24.16
CA VAL A 158 -2.60 -15.65 -24.70
C VAL A 158 -1.37 -16.11 -23.90
N VAL A 159 -0.47 -15.18 -23.54
CA VAL A 159 0.71 -15.49 -22.72
C VAL A 159 0.28 -15.90 -21.31
N GLU A 160 -0.64 -15.17 -20.74
CA GLU A 160 -1.19 -15.43 -19.40
C GLU A 160 -1.88 -16.80 -19.33
N GLU A 161 -2.72 -17.13 -20.31
CA GLU A 161 -3.42 -18.42 -20.38
C GLU A 161 -2.44 -19.62 -20.47
N LYS A 162 -1.42 -19.52 -21.32
CA LYS A 162 -0.40 -20.57 -21.42
C LYS A 162 0.36 -20.79 -20.11
N LEU A 163 0.71 -19.67 -19.43
CA LEU A 163 1.36 -19.73 -18.12
C LEU A 163 0.42 -20.32 -17.06
N GLY A 164 -0.89 -19.99 -17.11
CA GLY A 164 -1.91 -20.56 -16.24
C GLY A 164 -2.06 -22.08 -16.42
N ARG A 165 -2.09 -22.57 -17.66
CA ARG A 165 -2.14 -24.02 -17.94
C ARG A 165 -0.90 -24.74 -17.45
N TRP A 166 0.25 -24.12 -17.60
CA TRP A 166 1.49 -24.67 -17.05
C TRP A 166 1.41 -24.79 -15.52
N LEU A 167 0.89 -23.76 -14.82
CA LEU A 167 0.75 -23.78 -13.37
C LEU A 167 -0.29 -24.83 -12.92
N VAL A 168 -1.39 -25.00 -13.65
CA VAL A 168 -2.38 -26.07 -13.42
C VAL A 168 -1.69 -27.45 -13.49
N ASP A 169 -0.86 -27.68 -14.49
CA ASP A 169 -0.12 -28.94 -14.67
C ASP A 169 0.89 -29.19 -13.51
N VAL A 170 1.53 -28.16 -13.00
CA VAL A 170 2.43 -28.27 -11.84
C VAL A 170 1.69 -28.76 -10.61
N PHE A 171 0.51 -28.24 -10.32
CA PHE A 171 -0.21 -28.55 -9.09
C PHE A 171 -1.22 -29.70 -9.22
N ALA A 172 -1.46 -30.23 -10.44
CA ALA A 172 -2.49 -31.24 -10.70
C ALA A 172 -2.32 -32.53 -9.86
N ALA A 173 -1.09 -32.94 -9.61
CA ALA A 173 -0.78 -34.19 -8.89
C ALA A 173 -0.70 -34.04 -7.36
N LEU A 174 -0.68 -32.80 -6.84
CA LEU A 174 -0.54 -32.56 -5.42
C LEU A 174 -1.84 -32.82 -4.68
N ASN A 175 -1.75 -33.46 -3.52
CA ASN A 175 -2.88 -33.60 -2.59
C ASN A 175 -3.02 -32.32 -1.72
N ASP A 176 -4.07 -32.29 -0.88
CA ASP A 176 -4.39 -31.11 -0.06
C ASP A 176 -3.30 -30.77 0.96
N GLU A 177 -2.67 -31.77 1.58
CA GLU A 177 -1.57 -31.55 2.54
C GLU A 177 -0.35 -30.94 1.85
N GLN A 178 -0.02 -31.45 0.65
CA GLN A 178 1.06 -30.90 -0.16
C GLN A 178 0.77 -29.47 -0.61
N MET A 179 -0.48 -29.17 -0.99
CA MET A 179 -0.88 -27.81 -1.29
C MET A 179 -0.70 -26.89 -0.07
N GLN A 180 -1.14 -27.31 1.13
CA GLN A 180 -0.94 -26.51 2.35
C GLN A 180 0.55 -26.28 2.66
N LEU A 181 1.44 -27.21 2.35
CA LEU A 181 2.88 -27.00 2.45
C LEU A 181 3.37 -25.90 1.49
N VAL A 182 2.96 -25.94 0.21
CA VAL A 182 3.32 -24.88 -0.77
C VAL A 182 2.83 -23.51 -0.29
N LEU A 183 1.59 -23.45 0.23
CA LEU A 183 0.95 -22.20 0.67
C LEU A 183 1.56 -21.57 1.94
N ARG A 184 2.47 -22.27 2.63
CA ARG A 184 3.27 -21.67 3.72
C ARG A 184 4.27 -20.64 3.21
N CYS A 185 4.80 -20.85 1.98
CA CYS A 185 5.60 -19.83 1.33
C CYS A 185 4.71 -18.68 0.84
N GLU A 186 5.22 -17.48 0.85
CA GLU A 186 4.54 -16.33 0.25
C GLU A 186 4.17 -16.62 -1.21
N TYR A 187 2.88 -16.43 -1.54
CA TYR A 187 2.38 -16.67 -2.90
C TYR A 187 1.65 -15.46 -3.51
N GLY A 188 1.73 -14.30 -2.83
CA GLY A 188 1.03 -13.10 -3.28
C GLY A 188 -0.47 -13.35 -3.47
N GLY A 189 -1.04 -12.82 -4.53
CA GLY A 189 -2.43 -13.00 -4.94
C GLY A 189 -2.61 -14.00 -6.10
N ILE A 190 -1.91 -15.14 -6.10
CA ILE A 190 -2.08 -16.14 -7.16
C ILE A 190 -3.54 -16.60 -7.27
N ASN A 191 -4.27 -16.70 -6.15
CA ASN A 191 -5.70 -17.00 -6.17
C ASN A 191 -6.54 -15.89 -6.84
N GLU A 192 -6.15 -14.62 -6.72
CA GLU A 192 -6.78 -13.48 -7.43
C GLU A 192 -6.62 -13.65 -8.95
N VAL A 193 -5.37 -13.75 -9.42
CA VAL A 193 -5.09 -13.76 -10.87
C VAL A 193 -5.59 -15.04 -11.57
N LEU A 194 -5.63 -16.17 -10.87
CA LEU A 194 -6.24 -17.41 -11.39
C LEU A 194 -7.76 -17.28 -11.50
N ALA A 195 -8.42 -16.69 -10.51
CA ALA A 195 -9.85 -16.38 -10.57
C ALA A 195 -10.15 -15.39 -11.70
N ASP A 196 -9.32 -14.38 -11.87
CA ASP A 196 -9.42 -13.44 -12.98
C ASP A 196 -9.25 -14.12 -14.34
N LEU A 197 -8.27 -15.00 -14.48
CA LEU A 197 -8.02 -15.74 -15.71
C LEU A 197 -9.20 -16.67 -16.05
N ALA A 198 -9.83 -17.29 -15.04
CA ALA A 198 -11.06 -18.06 -15.22
C ALA A 198 -12.19 -17.18 -15.78
N ALA A 199 -12.36 -15.96 -15.26
CA ALA A 199 -13.39 -15.04 -15.74
C ALA A 199 -13.08 -14.49 -17.15
N ASP A 200 -11.82 -14.21 -17.45
CA ASP A 200 -11.41 -13.62 -18.73
C ASP A 200 -11.41 -14.65 -19.88
N THR A 201 -11.16 -15.93 -19.58
CA THR A 201 -11.16 -17.02 -20.57
C THR A 201 -12.44 -17.85 -20.62
N GLY A 202 -13.20 -17.88 -19.52
CA GLY A 202 -14.34 -18.79 -19.33
C GLY A 202 -13.95 -20.25 -19.02
N ASP A 203 -12.65 -20.53 -18.77
CA ASP A 203 -12.17 -21.88 -18.45
C ASP A 203 -12.14 -22.11 -16.94
N ALA A 204 -12.98 -23.05 -16.49
CA ALA A 204 -13.16 -23.37 -15.07
C ALA A 204 -11.90 -23.92 -14.39
N VAL A 205 -10.95 -24.49 -15.14
CA VAL A 205 -9.73 -25.11 -14.56
C VAL A 205 -8.90 -24.12 -13.75
N PHE A 206 -8.89 -22.86 -14.14
CA PHE A 206 -8.18 -21.81 -13.41
C PHE A 206 -8.88 -21.45 -12.10
N GLY A 207 -10.23 -21.42 -12.10
CA GLY A 207 -11.02 -21.23 -10.89
C GLY A 207 -10.86 -22.38 -9.89
N GLU A 208 -10.83 -23.63 -10.38
CA GLU A 208 -10.56 -24.83 -9.56
C GLU A 208 -9.17 -24.74 -8.90
N LEU A 209 -8.15 -24.28 -9.63
CA LEU A 209 -6.84 -24.08 -9.04
C LEU A 209 -6.83 -22.89 -8.04
N ALA A 210 -7.55 -21.80 -8.34
CA ALA A 210 -7.71 -20.69 -7.40
C ALA A 210 -8.31 -21.16 -6.06
N ASP A 211 -9.32 -22.04 -6.10
CA ASP A 211 -9.92 -22.63 -4.89
C ASP A 211 -8.94 -23.51 -4.11
N ARG A 212 -8.01 -24.18 -4.78
CA ARG A 212 -6.96 -24.96 -4.12
C ARG A 212 -5.89 -24.10 -3.45
N MET A 213 -5.77 -22.80 -3.82
CA MET A 213 -4.89 -21.84 -3.16
C MET A 213 -5.46 -21.32 -1.82
N TYR A 214 -6.41 -22.02 -1.23
CA TYR A 214 -7.03 -21.70 0.06
C TYR A 214 -6.08 -22.04 1.22
N HIS A 215 -5.41 -21.03 1.79
CA HIS A 215 -4.48 -21.18 2.91
C HIS A 215 -5.25 -21.26 4.25
N ARG A 216 -5.51 -22.47 4.73
CA ARG A 216 -6.38 -22.74 5.89
C ARG A 216 -5.95 -22.00 7.15
N LEU A 217 -4.64 -21.94 7.42
CA LEU A 217 -4.09 -21.29 8.62
C LEU A 217 -4.57 -19.84 8.78
N LEU A 218 -4.74 -19.11 7.67
CA LEU A 218 -5.21 -17.73 7.66
C LEU A 218 -6.71 -17.63 7.43
N LEU A 219 -7.23 -18.37 6.43
CA LEU A 219 -8.58 -18.12 5.91
C LEU A 219 -9.68 -18.75 6.76
N ASP A 220 -9.40 -19.85 7.47
CA ASP A 220 -10.41 -20.49 8.35
C ASP A 220 -10.77 -19.59 9.55
N PRO A 221 -9.82 -19.03 10.32
CA PRO A 221 -10.14 -18.07 11.39
C PRO A 221 -10.96 -16.89 10.88
N LEU A 222 -10.56 -16.30 9.74
CA LEU A 222 -11.27 -15.18 9.15
C LEU A 222 -12.69 -15.54 8.69
N ALA A 223 -12.90 -16.73 8.13
CA ALA A 223 -14.24 -17.22 7.77
C ALA A 223 -15.17 -17.35 8.98
N GLU A 224 -14.60 -17.61 10.17
CA GLU A 224 -15.27 -17.72 11.47
C GLU A 224 -15.39 -16.38 12.22
N GLY A 225 -14.83 -15.28 11.70
CA GLY A 225 -14.86 -13.95 12.33
C GLY A 225 -13.89 -13.82 13.50
N ARG A 226 -12.75 -14.52 13.46
CA ARG A 226 -11.70 -14.47 14.48
C ARG A 226 -10.49 -13.70 13.95
N ASP A 227 -10.08 -12.68 14.70
CA ASP A 227 -8.83 -11.98 14.46
C ASP A 227 -7.67 -12.76 15.09
N GLU A 228 -6.92 -13.45 14.23
CA GLU A 228 -5.69 -14.15 14.59
C GLU A 228 -4.52 -13.61 13.75
N LEU A 229 -4.54 -12.29 13.41
CA LEU A 229 -3.55 -11.67 12.53
C LEU A 229 -2.24 -11.34 13.24
N SER A 230 -2.24 -11.19 14.57
CA SER A 230 -1.04 -10.84 15.34
C SER A 230 0.15 -11.75 15.00
N GLY A 231 1.29 -11.13 14.69
CA GLY A 231 2.51 -11.82 14.31
C GLY A 231 2.58 -12.29 12.85
N PHE A 232 1.50 -12.22 12.07
CA PHE A 232 1.60 -12.50 10.64
C PHE A 232 2.26 -11.34 9.88
N HIS A 233 3.11 -11.67 8.92
CA HIS A 233 3.63 -10.71 7.95
C HIS A 233 2.48 -10.16 7.10
N ALA A 234 2.17 -8.87 7.23
CA ALA A 234 0.94 -8.27 6.74
C ALA A 234 0.81 -8.36 5.21
N ASN A 235 1.84 -7.91 4.48
CA ASN A 235 1.81 -7.90 3.02
C ASN A 235 1.66 -9.31 2.41
N THR A 236 2.15 -10.34 3.09
CA THR A 236 1.96 -11.74 2.68
C THR A 236 0.49 -12.16 2.75
N GLN A 237 -0.30 -11.57 3.65
CA GLN A 237 -1.70 -12.01 3.86
C GLN A 237 -2.70 -11.20 3.00
N ILE A 238 -2.54 -9.88 2.90
CA ILE A 238 -3.54 -9.02 2.24
C ILE A 238 -3.87 -9.46 0.80
N PRO A 239 -2.90 -9.82 -0.08
CA PRO A 239 -3.21 -10.28 -1.43
C PRO A 239 -4.06 -11.55 -1.49
N LYS A 240 -3.92 -12.46 -0.51
CA LYS A 240 -4.74 -13.67 -0.40
C LYS A 240 -6.21 -13.33 -0.19
N ILE A 241 -6.47 -12.25 0.55
CA ILE A 241 -7.83 -11.77 0.84
C ILE A 241 -8.43 -11.05 -0.38
N ILE A 242 -7.62 -10.32 -1.15
CA ILE A 242 -8.05 -9.77 -2.44
C ILE A 242 -8.49 -10.93 -3.35
N GLY A 243 -7.72 -12.01 -3.38
CA GLY A 243 -8.09 -13.23 -4.11
C GLY A 243 -9.39 -13.83 -3.60
N ALA A 244 -9.62 -13.91 -2.28
CA ALA A 244 -10.91 -14.36 -1.73
C ALA A 244 -12.06 -13.43 -2.16
N ALA A 245 -11.86 -12.10 -2.12
CA ALA A 245 -12.87 -11.16 -2.62
C ALA A 245 -13.20 -11.43 -4.10
N ARG A 246 -12.20 -11.67 -4.92
CA ARG A 246 -12.38 -11.96 -6.34
C ARG A 246 -13.06 -13.32 -6.58
N GLN A 247 -12.72 -14.35 -5.81
CA GLN A 247 -13.37 -15.66 -5.85
C GLN A 247 -14.87 -15.55 -5.49
N PHE A 248 -15.23 -14.70 -4.51
CA PHE A 248 -16.63 -14.41 -4.23
C PHE A 248 -17.35 -13.79 -5.43
N GLU A 249 -16.76 -12.83 -6.10
CA GLU A 249 -17.38 -12.16 -7.26
C GLU A 249 -17.66 -13.12 -8.43
N ILE A 250 -16.85 -14.17 -8.58
CA ILE A 250 -16.97 -15.13 -9.67
C ILE A 250 -17.85 -16.30 -9.29
N ALA A 251 -17.62 -16.90 -8.12
CA ALA A 251 -18.30 -18.14 -7.69
C ALA A 251 -19.54 -17.89 -6.83
N GLY A 252 -19.68 -16.71 -6.22
CA GLY A 252 -20.78 -16.36 -5.33
C GLY A 252 -20.77 -17.07 -3.98
N GLU A 253 -19.65 -17.73 -3.60
CA GLU A 253 -19.57 -18.48 -2.34
C GLU A 253 -19.47 -17.56 -1.11
N PRO A 254 -20.44 -17.60 -0.17
CA PRO A 254 -20.50 -16.65 0.95
C PRO A 254 -19.31 -16.70 1.91
N LYS A 255 -18.56 -17.81 1.95
CA LYS A 255 -17.37 -17.92 2.82
C LYS A 255 -16.30 -16.90 2.43
N TYR A 256 -16.05 -16.71 1.13
CA TYR A 256 -15.06 -15.80 0.62
C TYR A 256 -15.43 -14.33 0.88
N LYS A 257 -16.74 -14.01 0.80
CA LYS A 257 -17.24 -12.69 1.17
C LYS A 257 -16.94 -12.39 2.64
N ARG A 258 -17.32 -13.32 3.56
CA ARG A 258 -17.05 -13.14 5.00
C ARG A 258 -15.57 -12.96 5.31
N ILE A 259 -14.70 -13.75 4.67
CA ILE A 259 -13.25 -13.62 4.83
C ILE A 259 -12.79 -12.20 4.50
N ALA A 260 -13.22 -11.67 3.35
CA ALA A 260 -12.83 -10.34 2.90
C ALA A 260 -13.38 -9.23 3.80
N GLU A 261 -14.64 -9.33 4.23
CA GLU A 261 -15.30 -8.37 5.11
C GLU A 261 -14.66 -8.35 6.50
N HIS A 262 -14.50 -9.51 7.16
CA HIS A 262 -13.89 -9.59 8.49
C HIS A 262 -12.43 -9.11 8.49
N PHE A 263 -11.64 -9.50 7.49
CA PHE A 263 -10.26 -9.05 7.39
C PHE A 263 -10.18 -7.52 7.25
N TRP A 264 -11.00 -6.94 6.37
CA TRP A 264 -11.02 -5.50 6.16
C TRP A 264 -11.42 -4.77 7.46
N ASP A 265 -12.45 -5.27 8.13
CA ASP A 265 -12.95 -4.73 9.39
C ASP A 265 -11.85 -4.72 10.48
N PHE A 266 -11.21 -5.86 10.71
CA PHE A 266 -10.11 -5.99 11.66
C PHE A 266 -8.93 -5.06 11.32
N VAL A 267 -8.47 -5.07 10.07
CA VAL A 267 -7.30 -4.27 9.69
C VAL A 267 -7.58 -2.77 9.78
N VAL A 268 -8.75 -2.33 9.34
CA VAL A 268 -9.09 -0.90 9.34
C VAL A 268 -9.32 -0.37 10.75
N HIS A 269 -10.00 -1.11 11.61
CA HIS A 269 -10.38 -0.63 12.94
C HIS A 269 -9.36 -0.95 14.03
N ASP A 270 -8.69 -2.11 13.97
CA ASP A 270 -7.87 -2.59 15.07
C ASP A 270 -6.36 -2.56 14.78
N HIS A 271 -5.94 -2.48 13.49
CA HIS A 271 -4.52 -2.54 13.11
C HIS A 271 -4.02 -1.31 12.35
N SER A 272 -4.88 -0.32 12.05
CA SER A 272 -4.51 0.83 11.22
C SER A 272 -4.26 2.10 12.02
N TYR A 273 -3.21 2.82 11.66
CA TYR A 273 -2.85 4.14 12.18
C TYR A 273 -3.66 5.26 11.51
N VAL A 274 -3.56 6.48 12.05
CA VAL A 274 -4.28 7.67 11.55
C VAL A 274 -4.08 7.95 10.06
N ILE A 275 -2.96 7.53 9.49
CA ILE A 275 -2.67 7.69 8.05
C ILE A 275 -3.32 6.61 7.18
N GLY A 276 -4.00 5.62 7.76
CA GLY A 276 -4.60 4.49 7.06
C GLY A 276 -3.65 3.33 6.74
N GLY A 277 -2.38 3.44 7.16
CA GLY A 277 -1.40 2.36 7.06
C GLY A 277 -1.41 1.45 8.27
N ASN A 278 -0.84 0.26 8.17
CA ASN A 278 -0.75 -0.76 9.20
C ASN A 278 0.64 -1.39 9.25
N SER A 279 0.89 -2.24 10.22
CA SER A 279 2.11 -3.01 10.49
C SER A 279 3.24 -2.28 11.22
N LEU A 280 4.05 -3.08 11.88
CA LEU A 280 5.36 -2.74 12.44
C LEU A 280 6.36 -3.77 11.94
N ASN A 281 7.45 -3.32 11.32
CA ASN A 281 8.43 -4.22 10.69
C ASN A 281 7.73 -5.30 9.85
N GLU A 282 6.79 -4.87 9.00
CA GLU A 282 5.99 -5.69 8.07
C GLU A 282 4.95 -6.63 8.73
N HIS A 283 4.88 -6.73 10.06
CA HIS A 283 3.98 -7.65 10.78
C HIS A 283 2.80 -6.93 11.44
N PHE A 284 1.68 -7.61 11.53
CA PHE A 284 0.56 -7.15 12.36
C PHE A 284 0.93 -7.26 13.84
N GLY A 285 0.68 -6.19 14.60
CA GLY A 285 0.70 -6.21 16.06
C GLY A 285 -0.59 -6.78 16.65
N ASP A 286 -0.71 -6.76 17.97
CA ASP A 286 -1.95 -7.13 18.66
C ASP A 286 -3.06 -6.10 18.36
N PRO A 287 -4.33 -6.53 18.22
CA PRO A 287 -5.45 -5.65 17.91
C PRO A 287 -5.55 -4.48 18.91
N GLY A 288 -5.66 -3.27 18.40
CA GLY A 288 -5.77 -2.06 19.21
C GLY A 288 -4.52 -1.64 19.99
N GLN A 289 -3.39 -2.34 19.87
CA GLN A 289 -2.13 -2.06 20.57
C GLN A 289 -1.14 -1.34 19.63
N LEU A 290 -1.38 -0.07 19.34
CA LEU A 290 -0.63 0.68 18.33
C LEU A 290 0.40 1.65 18.94
N ASN A 291 0.18 2.12 20.16
CA ASN A 291 0.93 3.22 20.76
C ASN A 291 2.43 2.94 20.93
N LEU A 292 2.81 1.70 21.24
CA LEU A 292 4.20 1.31 21.43
C LEU A 292 4.90 0.85 20.14
N CYS A 293 4.18 0.87 19.02
CA CYS A 293 4.64 0.37 17.73
C CYS A 293 5.12 1.47 16.79
N LEU A 294 5.19 2.73 17.24
CA LEU A 294 5.65 3.86 16.41
C LEU A 294 7.17 3.79 16.23
N SER A 295 7.61 3.52 15.01
CA SER A 295 9.02 3.40 14.64
C SER A 295 9.26 3.77 13.17
N GLU A 296 10.50 3.72 12.73
CA GLU A 296 10.85 3.86 11.32
C GLU A 296 10.27 2.74 10.43
N GLY A 297 10.08 1.54 10.97
CA GLY A 297 9.49 0.38 10.29
C GLY A 297 7.96 0.33 10.33
N THR A 298 7.27 1.40 10.75
CA THR A 298 5.81 1.45 10.78
C THR A 298 5.26 1.68 9.38
N CYS A 299 4.15 1.02 9.04
CA CYS A 299 3.36 1.24 7.81
C CYS A 299 4.09 0.95 6.51
N GLU A 300 4.30 -0.33 6.21
CA GLU A 300 4.74 -0.76 4.89
C GLU A 300 3.78 -0.29 3.78
N THR A 301 4.33 0.32 2.72
CA THR A 301 3.51 0.93 1.66
C THR A 301 2.73 -0.11 0.84
N CYS A 302 3.28 -1.31 0.64
CA CYS A 302 2.59 -2.41 -0.04
C CYS A 302 1.29 -2.82 0.65
N ASN A 303 1.27 -2.81 2.00
CA ASN A 303 0.07 -3.14 2.77
C ASN A 303 -1.09 -2.23 2.39
N THR A 304 -0.84 -0.92 2.38
CA THR A 304 -1.85 0.07 2.06
C THR A 304 -2.28 0.00 0.60
N TYR A 305 -1.35 -0.22 -0.34
CA TYR A 305 -1.69 -0.50 -1.74
C TYR A 305 -2.70 -1.65 -1.86
N ASN A 306 -2.40 -2.79 -1.21
CA ASN A 306 -3.26 -3.96 -1.25
C ASN A 306 -4.59 -3.73 -0.51
N MET A 307 -4.59 -3.02 0.64
CA MET A 307 -5.83 -2.65 1.33
C MET A 307 -6.73 -1.75 0.49
N LEU A 308 -6.17 -0.83 -0.31
CA LEU A 308 -6.95 -0.02 -1.25
C LEU A 308 -7.53 -0.87 -2.39
N LYS A 309 -6.82 -1.90 -2.87
CA LYS A 309 -7.38 -2.88 -3.82
C LYS A 309 -8.55 -3.62 -3.20
N LEU A 310 -8.39 -4.18 -1.99
CA LEU A 310 -9.46 -4.88 -1.27
C LEU A 310 -10.67 -3.97 -1.04
N THR A 311 -10.44 -2.73 -0.62
CA THR A 311 -11.51 -1.75 -0.39
C THR A 311 -12.34 -1.49 -1.65
N LYS A 312 -11.73 -1.48 -2.84
CA LYS A 312 -12.47 -1.33 -4.11
C LYS A 312 -13.45 -2.48 -4.35
N HIS A 313 -13.07 -3.72 -4.03
CA HIS A 313 -13.97 -4.89 -4.13
C HIS A 313 -15.16 -4.73 -3.18
N LEU A 314 -14.90 -4.43 -1.90
CA LEU A 314 -15.96 -4.28 -0.90
C LEU A 314 -16.90 -3.12 -1.24
N PHE A 315 -16.34 -1.99 -1.68
CA PHE A 315 -17.14 -0.85 -2.13
C PHE A 315 -18.03 -1.22 -3.33
N GLY A 316 -17.51 -1.99 -4.27
CA GLY A 316 -18.28 -2.51 -5.40
C GLY A 316 -19.48 -3.38 -4.99
N TRP A 317 -19.43 -4.01 -3.81
CA TRP A 317 -20.54 -4.83 -3.30
C TRP A 317 -21.61 -4.04 -2.57
N HIS A 318 -21.22 -3.02 -1.81
CA HIS A 318 -22.09 -2.38 -0.83
C HIS A 318 -22.21 -0.86 -0.99
N ALA A 319 -21.25 -0.21 -1.65
CA ALA A 319 -21.12 1.25 -1.75
C ALA A 319 -21.21 1.95 -0.38
N LEU A 320 -20.56 1.40 0.65
CA LEU A 320 -20.53 2.00 1.99
C LEU A 320 -19.60 3.20 2.02
N ALA A 321 -20.07 4.32 2.59
CA ALA A 321 -19.26 5.53 2.69
C ALA A 321 -18.01 5.34 3.57
N GLU A 322 -18.08 4.49 4.59
CA GLU A 322 -16.95 4.13 5.45
C GLU A 322 -15.76 3.56 4.65
N GLN A 323 -16.04 2.73 3.64
CA GLN A 323 -15.01 2.20 2.74
C GLN A 323 -14.37 3.31 1.90
N ALA A 324 -15.17 4.28 1.45
CA ALA A 324 -14.67 5.45 0.73
C ALA A 324 -13.89 6.40 1.67
N ASP A 325 -14.27 6.50 2.94
CA ASP A 325 -13.58 7.28 3.96
C ASP A 325 -12.20 6.69 4.31
N TYR A 326 -12.12 5.36 4.47
CA TYR A 326 -10.83 4.68 4.63
C TYR A 326 -9.94 4.86 3.40
N TYR A 327 -10.52 4.71 2.20
CA TYR A 327 -9.78 4.90 0.94
C TYR A 327 -9.19 6.31 0.85
N GLU A 328 -9.96 7.34 1.19
CA GLU A 328 -9.50 8.73 1.23
C GLU A 328 -8.37 8.94 2.23
N LYS A 329 -8.56 8.47 3.48
CA LYS A 329 -7.57 8.56 4.56
C LYS A 329 -6.22 7.98 4.10
N ALA A 330 -6.21 6.76 3.59
CA ALA A 330 -5.02 6.04 3.15
C ALA A 330 -4.41 6.64 1.87
N MET A 331 -5.23 7.05 0.91
CA MET A 331 -4.77 7.62 -0.35
C MET A 331 -4.01 8.94 -0.14
N TYR A 332 -4.54 9.88 0.66
CA TYR A 332 -3.89 11.17 0.87
C TYR A 332 -2.77 11.13 1.90
N ASN A 333 -2.94 10.38 3.00
CA ASN A 333 -2.03 10.46 4.12
C ASN A 333 -0.95 9.36 4.14
N HIS A 334 -1.13 8.29 3.37
CA HIS A 334 -0.11 7.27 3.20
C HIS A 334 0.41 7.23 1.76
N ILE A 335 -0.41 6.87 0.79
CA ILE A 335 0.05 6.66 -0.60
C ILE A 335 0.65 7.94 -1.19
N LEU A 336 -0.08 9.06 -1.16
CA LEU A 336 0.43 10.33 -1.66
C LEU A 336 1.65 10.84 -0.87
N ALA A 337 1.70 10.53 0.44
CA ALA A 337 2.81 10.91 1.31
C ALA A 337 4.07 10.03 1.13
N SER A 338 3.94 8.87 0.50
CA SER A 338 5.06 7.94 0.27
C SER A 338 5.99 8.37 -0.87
N GLN A 339 5.57 9.32 -1.72
CA GLN A 339 6.36 9.80 -2.86
C GLN A 339 7.14 11.07 -2.53
N HIS A 340 8.41 11.09 -2.88
CA HIS A 340 9.24 12.30 -2.86
C HIS A 340 8.83 13.26 -3.98
N LYS A 341 8.52 14.49 -3.61
CA LYS A 341 7.84 15.43 -4.52
C LYS A 341 8.72 16.07 -5.59
N GLN A 342 10.04 15.89 -5.54
CA GLN A 342 10.95 16.44 -6.55
C GLN A 342 11.40 15.41 -7.58
N ASP A 343 11.62 14.17 -7.16
CA ASP A 343 12.25 13.15 -8.01
C ASP A 343 11.45 11.85 -8.14
N GLY A 344 10.32 11.71 -7.43
CA GLY A 344 9.42 10.57 -7.55
C GLY A 344 9.88 9.29 -6.84
N ARG A 345 10.99 9.32 -6.10
CA ARG A 345 11.38 8.19 -5.23
C ARG A 345 10.26 7.86 -4.25
N VAL A 346 10.18 6.62 -3.85
CA VAL A 346 9.16 6.13 -2.90
C VAL A 346 9.80 5.57 -1.64
N VAL A 347 9.07 5.57 -0.53
CA VAL A 347 9.51 4.93 0.71
C VAL A 347 9.13 3.45 0.71
N TYR A 348 9.86 2.64 1.48
CA TYR A 348 9.44 1.28 1.83
C TYR A 348 8.37 1.32 2.92
N CYS A 349 8.73 1.79 4.11
CA CYS A 349 7.82 2.10 5.21
C CYS A 349 7.64 3.61 5.32
N LEU A 350 6.40 4.06 5.57
CA LEU A 350 6.12 5.46 5.89
C LEU A 350 6.20 5.64 7.40
N SER A 351 7.40 5.93 7.87
CA SER A 351 7.73 6.04 9.29
C SER A 351 6.73 6.87 10.10
N LEU A 352 6.27 6.33 11.21
CA LEU A 352 5.51 7.05 12.24
C LEU A 352 6.32 7.28 13.51
N GLU A 353 7.62 7.07 13.46
CA GLU A 353 8.54 7.43 14.53
C GLU A 353 8.38 8.90 14.90
N MET A 354 8.22 9.18 16.19
CA MET A 354 8.05 10.54 16.70
C MET A 354 9.39 11.29 16.64
N GLY A 355 9.49 12.27 15.73
CA GLY A 355 10.76 12.98 15.44
C GLY A 355 11.60 12.30 14.37
N GLY A 356 11.10 11.25 13.73
CA GLY A 356 11.72 10.55 12.62
C GLY A 356 11.67 11.31 11.29
N HIS A 357 11.91 10.61 10.20
CA HIS A 357 11.88 11.15 8.84
C HIS A 357 11.53 10.07 7.82
N LYS A 358 11.21 10.47 6.58
CA LYS A 358 10.99 9.55 5.46
C LYS A 358 12.33 9.11 4.88
N ARG A 359 12.50 7.79 4.71
CA ARG A 359 13.66 7.19 4.03
C ARG A 359 13.24 6.76 2.64
N PHE A 360 13.70 7.49 1.63
CA PHE A 360 13.36 7.20 0.23
C PHE A 360 14.32 6.20 -0.37
N GLN A 361 13.76 5.25 -1.12
CA GLN A 361 14.53 4.29 -1.91
C GLN A 361 15.19 5.00 -3.11
N THR A 362 16.17 4.34 -3.71
CA THR A 362 16.81 4.82 -4.95
C THR A 362 15.92 4.55 -6.16
N LEU A 363 16.12 5.27 -7.26
CA LEU A 363 15.30 5.09 -8.48
C LEU A 363 15.67 3.84 -9.29
N LEU A 364 16.93 3.36 -9.23
CA LEU A 364 17.44 2.33 -10.14
C LEU A 364 18.24 1.22 -9.45
N GLU A 365 18.21 1.14 -8.11
CA GLU A 365 19.07 0.21 -7.39
C GLU A 365 18.31 -0.72 -6.42
N ASP A 366 17.19 -0.29 -5.83
CA ASP A 366 16.53 -1.09 -4.77
C ASP A 366 15.58 -2.16 -5.32
N PHE A 367 14.66 -1.78 -6.17
CA PHE A 367 13.68 -2.70 -6.79
C PHE A 367 12.93 -3.61 -5.81
N THR A 368 12.58 -3.09 -4.63
CA THR A 368 11.83 -3.83 -3.62
C THR A 368 10.36 -4.01 -4.01
N CYS A 369 9.59 -4.78 -3.22
CA CYS A 369 8.14 -4.87 -3.40
C CYS A 369 7.44 -3.51 -3.33
N CYS A 370 7.85 -2.63 -2.38
CA CYS A 370 7.29 -1.28 -2.24
C CYS A 370 7.72 -0.32 -3.34
N TYR A 371 8.87 -0.54 -3.97
CA TYR A 371 9.23 0.13 -5.22
C TYR A 371 8.25 -0.25 -6.33
N GLY A 372 7.95 -1.54 -6.47
CA GLY A 372 6.99 -2.08 -7.43
C GLY A 372 5.58 -1.54 -7.22
N THR A 373 5.03 -1.64 -6.00
CA THR A 373 3.71 -1.06 -5.69
C THR A 373 3.70 0.46 -5.79
N GLY A 374 4.83 1.13 -5.56
CA GLY A 374 5.00 2.56 -5.76
C GLY A 374 4.74 2.99 -7.20
N MET A 375 5.25 2.22 -8.18
CA MET A 375 4.95 2.45 -9.60
C MET A 375 3.45 2.39 -9.90
N GLU A 376 2.73 1.43 -9.32
CA GLU A 376 1.29 1.25 -9.52
C GLU A 376 0.46 2.26 -8.74
N ASN A 377 0.83 2.58 -7.50
CA ASN A 377 0.11 3.49 -6.61
C ASN A 377 -0.20 4.82 -7.30
N HIS A 378 0.85 5.43 -7.86
CA HIS A 378 0.73 6.76 -8.45
C HIS A 378 0.17 6.73 -9.88
N ALA A 379 0.09 5.56 -10.53
CA ALA A 379 -0.61 5.35 -11.79
C ALA A 379 -2.12 5.06 -11.62
N SER A 380 -2.57 4.65 -10.41
CA SER A 380 -3.89 4.06 -10.18
C SER A 380 -4.96 5.02 -9.65
N TYR A 381 -4.66 6.27 -9.37
CA TYR A 381 -5.55 7.22 -8.68
C TYR A 381 -6.94 7.37 -9.32
N GLY A 382 -7.04 7.38 -10.64
CA GLY A 382 -8.32 7.48 -11.35
C GLY A 382 -9.30 6.34 -11.04
N GLY A 383 -8.81 5.18 -10.60
CA GLY A 383 -9.61 3.98 -10.38
C GLY A 383 -10.41 3.94 -9.07
N GLY A 384 -10.28 4.95 -8.21
CA GLY A 384 -11.00 5.02 -6.93
C GLY A 384 -11.93 6.22 -6.79
N ILE A 385 -12.01 7.09 -7.82
CA ILE A 385 -12.77 8.35 -7.74
C ILE A 385 -14.26 8.13 -7.96
N TYR A 386 -14.62 7.33 -8.96
CA TYR A 386 -16.01 7.08 -9.32
C TYR A 386 -16.31 5.59 -9.36
N TYR A 387 -17.55 5.24 -8.99
CA TYR A 387 -18.10 3.89 -9.15
C TYR A 387 -19.47 3.97 -9.81
N GLU A 388 -19.68 3.12 -10.79
CA GLU A 388 -20.91 3.09 -11.58
C GLU A 388 -21.79 1.89 -11.25
N GLY A 389 -23.08 2.13 -11.03
CA GLY A 389 -24.13 1.15 -11.06
C GLY A 389 -24.89 1.17 -12.40
N GLU A 390 -26.06 0.56 -12.45
CA GLU A 390 -26.90 0.58 -13.67
C GLU A 390 -27.39 1.99 -14.00
N ASN A 391 -27.96 2.68 -13.01
CA ASN A 391 -28.46 4.07 -13.09
C ASN A 391 -27.92 4.94 -11.96
N ASP A 392 -26.83 4.55 -11.36
CA ASP A 392 -26.22 5.20 -10.20
C ASP A 392 -24.76 5.51 -10.49
N LEU A 393 -24.32 6.70 -10.11
CA LEU A 393 -22.93 7.11 -10.12
C LEU A 393 -22.53 7.60 -8.74
N PHE A 394 -21.56 6.94 -8.12
CA PHE A 394 -21.01 7.36 -6.84
C PHE A 394 -19.74 8.19 -7.06
N VAL A 395 -19.72 9.40 -6.52
CA VAL A 395 -18.53 10.24 -6.39
C VAL A 395 -17.89 9.86 -5.05
N ALA A 396 -17.04 8.84 -5.07
CA ALA A 396 -16.44 8.28 -3.86
C ALA A 396 -15.27 9.13 -3.35
N GLN A 397 -14.52 9.77 -4.27
CA GLN A 397 -13.40 10.65 -3.91
C GLN A 397 -13.54 12.00 -4.59
N TYR A 398 -13.10 13.06 -3.90
CA TYR A 398 -13.03 14.40 -4.46
C TYR A 398 -11.61 14.68 -4.95
N ALA A 399 -11.49 14.90 -6.26
CA ALA A 399 -10.24 15.29 -6.93
C ALA A 399 -10.54 15.93 -8.28
N PRO A 400 -9.76 16.92 -8.74
CA PRO A 400 -9.94 17.48 -10.07
C PRO A 400 -9.87 16.39 -11.13
N SER A 401 -10.98 16.13 -11.82
CA SER A 401 -11.08 15.00 -12.74
C SER A 401 -12.21 15.15 -13.75
N GLU A 402 -12.14 14.35 -14.79
CA GLU A 402 -13.15 14.21 -15.80
C GLU A 402 -13.46 12.71 -15.98
N LEU A 403 -14.74 12.32 -15.79
CA LEU A 403 -15.24 10.99 -16.08
C LEU A 403 -16.04 11.00 -17.37
N HIS A 404 -15.65 10.18 -18.33
CA HIS A 404 -16.44 9.93 -19.53
C HIS A 404 -17.31 8.68 -19.32
N TRP A 405 -18.60 8.89 -19.03
CA TRP A 405 -19.55 7.83 -18.69
C TRP A 405 -20.33 7.38 -19.91
N GLU A 406 -19.79 6.45 -20.66
CA GLU A 406 -20.30 5.99 -21.97
C GLU A 406 -21.75 5.51 -21.92
N ARG A 407 -22.10 4.72 -20.88
CA ARG A 407 -23.44 4.12 -20.71
C ARG A 407 -24.55 5.15 -20.74
N HIS A 408 -24.32 6.34 -20.21
CA HIS A 408 -25.29 7.42 -20.15
C HIS A 408 -25.01 8.54 -21.16
N GLY A 409 -23.99 8.41 -21.99
CA GLY A 409 -23.56 9.46 -22.92
C GLY A 409 -23.27 10.79 -22.23
N ALA A 410 -22.79 10.73 -21.00
CA ALA A 410 -22.52 11.87 -20.13
C ALA A 410 -21.04 11.96 -19.77
N THR A 411 -20.59 13.17 -19.53
CA THR A 411 -19.28 13.45 -18.94
C THR A 411 -19.50 14.22 -17.64
N ILE A 412 -18.86 13.75 -16.56
CA ILE A 412 -18.87 14.46 -15.28
C ILE A 412 -17.51 15.14 -15.11
N VAL A 413 -17.53 16.46 -15.01
CA VAL A 413 -16.34 17.28 -14.75
C VAL A 413 -16.33 17.67 -13.28
N GLN A 414 -15.30 17.30 -12.55
CA GLN A 414 -15.10 17.66 -11.15
C GLN A 414 -13.99 18.71 -11.03
N GLU A 415 -14.38 19.91 -10.58
CA GLU A 415 -13.49 21.04 -10.33
C GLU A 415 -13.42 21.30 -8.83
N THR A 416 -12.20 21.32 -8.26
CA THR A 416 -11.99 21.52 -6.84
C THR A 416 -10.52 21.82 -6.54
N ALA A 417 -10.25 22.46 -5.39
CA ALA A 417 -8.92 22.56 -4.78
C ALA A 417 -8.73 21.53 -3.63
N TYR A 418 -9.58 20.50 -3.59
CA TYR A 418 -9.49 19.42 -2.62
C TYR A 418 -8.12 18.70 -2.71
N PRO A 419 -7.50 18.31 -1.59
CA PRO A 419 -7.99 18.23 -0.21
C PRO A 419 -7.76 19.47 0.65
N LEU A 420 -7.35 20.61 0.07
CA LEU A 420 -7.06 21.83 0.81
C LEU A 420 -8.29 22.74 0.99
N ASP A 421 -9.28 22.61 0.13
CA ASP A 421 -10.53 23.37 0.17
C ASP A 421 -11.72 22.40 0.03
N GLY A 422 -12.75 22.59 0.83
CA GLY A 422 -13.95 21.75 0.85
C GLY A 422 -15.00 22.10 -0.20
N ARG A 423 -14.69 22.99 -1.16
CA ARG A 423 -15.60 23.35 -2.25
C ARG A 423 -15.39 22.47 -3.47
N ILE A 424 -16.42 21.81 -3.90
CA ILE A 424 -16.43 20.91 -5.06
C ILE A 424 -17.53 21.35 -6.01
N ARG A 425 -17.23 21.39 -7.31
CA ARG A 425 -18.19 21.64 -8.38
C ARG A 425 -18.20 20.43 -9.32
N LEU A 426 -19.37 19.83 -9.51
CA LEU A 426 -19.58 18.77 -10.49
C LEU A 426 -20.45 19.34 -11.61
N THR A 427 -19.95 19.31 -12.85
CA THR A 427 -20.70 19.74 -14.03
C THR A 427 -21.03 18.52 -14.88
N VAL A 428 -22.32 18.36 -15.19
CA VAL A 428 -22.78 17.32 -16.12
C VAL A 428 -22.76 17.88 -17.54
N ARG A 429 -22.07 17.20 -18.44
CA ARG A 429 -22.11 17.46 -19.89
C ARG A 429 -22.76 16.27 -20.57
N ALA A 430 -23.81 16.50 -21.37
CA ALA A 430 -24.53 15.43 -22.03
C ALA A 430 -25.13 15.94 -23.37
N ALA A 431 -25.02 15.13 -24.41
CA ALA A 431 -25.59 15.46 -25.73
C ALA A 431 -27.13 15.41 -25.73
N ALA A 432 -27.74 14.71 -24.78
CA ALA A 432 -29.19 14.59 -24.54
C ALA A 432 -29.45 14.43 -23.04
N ASP A 433 -30.66 14.73 -22.62
CA ASP A 433 -31.07 14.56 -21.22
C ASP A 433 -30.82 13.11 -20.75
N ALA A 434 -30.15 12.93 -19.63
CA ALA A 434 -29.82 11.63 -19.04
C ALA A 434 -30.40 11.48 -17.64
N GLU A 435 -31.13 10.39 -17.37
CA GLU A 435 -31.72 10.15 -16.05
C GLU A 435 -30.84 9.17 -15.26
N PHE A 436 -30.31 9.64 -14.13
CA PHE A 436 -29.53 8.84 -13.20
C PHE A 436 -29.49 9.47 -11.81
N THR A 437 -29.06 8.70 -10.82
CA THR A 437 -28.80 9.18 -9.47
C THR A 437 -27.30 9.44 -9.30
N LEU A 438 -26.95 10.66 -8.95
CA LEU A 438 -25.60 11.03 -8.55
C LEU A 438 -25.50 10.95 -7.02
N HIS A 439 -24.67 10.03 -6.51
CA HIS A 439 -24.43 9.87 -5.09
C HIS A 439 -23.17 10.65 -4.71
N VAL A 440 -23.31 11.74 -3.97
CA VAL A 440 -22.18 12.53 -3.50
C VAL A 440 -21.82 12.14 -2.08
N ARG A 441 -20.52 11.95 -1.81
CA ARG A 441 -20.05 11.50 -0.51
C ARG A 441 -20.15 12.61 0.54
N TYR A 442 -20.64 12.26 1.72
CA TYR A 442 -20.59 13.06 2.93
C TYR A 442 -19.55 12.44 3.87
N PRO A 443 -18.28 12.94 3.86
CA PRO A 443 -17.18 12.31 4.56
C PRO A 443 -17.36 12.26 6.08
N TYR A 444 -16.76 11.25 6.75
CA TYR A 444 -16.84 11.08 8.21
C TYR A 444 -16.35 12.31 9.00
N TRP A 445 -15.34 13.00 8.50
CA TRP A 445 -14.72 14.16 9.16
C TRP A 445 -15.54 15.46 9.03
N ALA A 446 -16.53 15.53 8.15
CA ALA A 446 -17.34 16.73 7.90
C ALA A 446 -18.45 16.91 8.95
N SER A 447 -18.07 16.91 10.23
CA SER A 447 -19.00 16.99 11.37
C SER A 447 -19.77 18.31 11.47
N GLN A 448 -19.34 19.37 10.77
CA GLN A 448 -20.04 20.66 10.71
C GLN A 448 -21.14 20.72 9.65
N GLY A 449 -21.34 19.65 8.89
CA GLY A 449 -22.38 19.54 7.88
C GLY A 449 -21.84 19.50 6.45
N ILE A 450 -22.77 19.37 5.52
CA ILE A 450 -22.59 19.46 4.08
C ILE A 450 -23.64 20.38 3.51
N SER A 451 -23.28 21.26 2.58
CA SER A 451 -24.22 22.05 1.78
C SER A 451 -24.15 21.61 0.33
N ILE A 452 -25.30 21.43 -0.29
CA ILE A 452 -25.42 21.04 -1.70
C ILE A 452 -26.36 22.00 -2.40
N ARG A 453 -25.95 22.53 -3.57
CA ARG A 453 -26.79 23.31 -4.46
C ARG A 453 -26.76 22.70 -5.86
N ILE A 454 -27.93 22.70 -6.52
CA ILE A 454 -28.02 22.31 -7.93
C ILE A 454 -28.50 23.51 -8.72
N ASN A 455 -27.69 24.01 -9.65
CA ASN A 455 -27.93 25.21 -10.44
C ASN A 455 -28.24 26.45 -9.58
N GLY A 456 -27.65 26.52 -8.38
CA GLY A 456 -27.85 27.60 -7.41
C GLY A 456 -28.98 27.38 -6.39
N ASP A 457 -29.86 26.41 -6.61
CA ASP A 457 -30.95 26.05 -5.69
C ASP A 457 -30.44 25.08 -4.62
N GLU A 458 -30.79 25.33 -3.34
CA GLU A 458 -30.41 24.46 -2.22
C GLU A 458 -31.14 23.12 -2.28
N GLU A 459 -30.36 22.02 -2.11
CA GLU A 459 -30.89 20.68 -1.97
C GLU A 459 -31.01 20.28 -0.50
N ALA A 460 -32.07 19.55 -0.17
CA ALA A 460 -32.29 19.09 1.18
C ALA A 460 -31.33 17.91 1.53
N VAL A 461 -30.46 18.14 2.49
CA VAL A 461 -29.56 17.10 3.04
C VAL A 461 -30.05 16.52 4.36
N ALA A 462 -31.27 16.87 4.77
CA ALA A 462 -31.86 16.41 6.02
C ALA A 462 -31.99 14.89 6.07
N GLY A 463 -31.54 14.29 7.18
CA GLY A 463 -31.52 12.83 7.38
C GLY A 463 -30.23 12.14 6.96
N HIS A 464 -29.31 12.85 6.32
CA HIS A 464 -27.97 12.35 6.05
C HIS A 464 -27.00 12.82 7.15
N GLN A 465 -26.01 11.98 7.44
CA GLN A 465 -24.99 12.25 8.47
C GLN A 465 -23.59 11.93 7.90
N PRO A 466 -22.52 12.41 8.54
CA PRO A 466 -21.16 12.04 8.14
C PRO A 466 -20.99 10.52 7.95
N SER A 467 -20.11 10.13 7.04
CA SER A 467 -19.94 8.75 6.55
C SER A 467 -21.21 8.20 5.88
N SER A 468 -21.79 8.97 4.95
CA SER A 468 -22.91 8.54 4.11
C SER A 468 -22.78 9.07 2.68
N PHE A 469 -23.71 8.67 1.81
CA PHE A 469 -23.90 9.27 0.49
C PHE A 469 -25.24 10.02 0.43
N VAL A 470 -25.22 11.20 -0.19
CA VAL A 470 -26.44 11.97 -0.49
C VAL A 470 -26.85 11.68 -1.93
N PRO A 471 -28.00 11.01 -2.17
CA PRO A 471 -28.46 10.69 -3.53
C PRO A 471 -29.16 11.90 -4.15
N LEU A 472 -28.72 12.30 -5.34
CA LEU A 472 -29.31 13.39 -6.14
C LEU A 472 -29.94 12.76 -7.38
N ARG A 473 -31.20 12.38 -7.31
CA ARG A 473 -31.96 11.77 -8.42
C ARG A 473 -32.64 12.80 -9.26
N ARG A 474 -32.30 12.88 -10.53
CA ARG A 474 -32.96 13.75 -11.48
C ARG A 474 -32.71 13.39 -12.93
N LYS A 475 -33.40 14.04 -13.83
CA LYS A 475 -33.07 14.07 -15.25
C LYS A 475 -32.09 15.21 -15.51
N TRP A 476 -30.84 14.87 -15.71
CA TRP A 476 -29.75 15.79 -15.91
C TRP A 476 -29.73 16.35 -17.31
N LYS A 477 -29.42 17.64 -17.43
CA LYS A 477 -29.27 18.36 -18.69
C LYS A 477 -27.82 18.80 -18.86
N ASP A 478 -27.44 19.08 -20.11
CA ASP A 478 -26.13 19.68 -20.41
C ASP A 478 -25.96 21.00 -19.65
N GLY A 479 -24.83 21.12 -18.94
CA GLY A 479 -24.48 22.26 -18.11
C GLY A 479 -25.08 22.26 -16.70
N ASP A 480 -25.88 21.26 -16.29
CA ASP A 480 -26.32 21.14 -14.89
C ASP A 480 -25.10 21.05 -13.96
N CYS A 481 -25.16 21.83 -12.87
CA CYS A 481 -24.03 22.00 -11.94
C CYS A 481 -24.47 21.67 -10.52
N VAL A 482 -23.69 20.81 -9.85
CA VAL A 482 -23.81 20.51 -8.42
C VAL A 482 -22.66 21.16 -7.69
N GLU A 483 -22.96 22.06 -6.78
CA GLU A 483 -21.97 22.69 -5.88
C GLU A 483 -22.09 22.07 -4.51
N ILE A 484 -20.97 21.58 -3.98
CA ILE A 484 -20.86 20.94 -2.68
C ILE A 484 -19.89 21.76 -1.84
N GLU A 485 -20.27 22.02 -0.59
CA GLU A 485 -19.42 22.68 0.39
C GLU A 485 -19.31 21.81 1.65
N LEU A 486 -18.08 21.47 2.01
CA LEU A 486 -17.69 20.67 3.17
C LEU A 486 -16.84 21.54 4.11
N PRO A 487 -17.41 22.11 5.17
CA PRO A 487 -16.62 22.90 6.12
C PRO A 487 -15.51 22.06 6.76
N MET A 488 -14.27 22.46 6.54
CA MET A 488 -13.10 21.75 7.08
C MET A 488 -12.69 22.37 8.42
N SER A 489 -12.77 21.59 9.48
CA SER A 489 -12.29 21.95 10.81
C SER A 489 -11.02 21.22 11.19
N ILE A 490 -10.25 21.80 12.12
CA ILE A 490 -9.17 21.10 12.83
C ILE A 490 -9.81 20.15 13.84
N ARG A 491 -9.28 18.95 13.97
CA ARG A 491 -9.68 17.95 14.95
C ARG A 491 -8.49 17.11 15.39
N THR A 492 -8.66 16.36 16.45
CA THR A 492 -7.72 15.36 16.95
C THR A 492 -8.24 13.94 16.72
N GLU A 493 -7.34 12.99 16.52
CA GLU A 493 -7.62 11.55 16.62
C GLU A 493 -6.60 10.95 17.60
N ALA A 494 -7.07 10.34 18.68
CA ALA A 494 -6.21 9.70 19.69
C ALA A 494 -5.83 8.28 19.27
N MET A 495 -4.70 7.79 19.81
CA MET A 495 -4.38 6.36 19.74
C MET A 495 -5.42 5.53 20.51
N PRO A 496 -5.78 4.34 20.01
CA PRO A 496 -6.80 3.51 20.67
C PRO A 496 -6.38 3.07 22.09
N ASP A 497 -5.09 2.83 22.30
CA ASP A 497 -4.48 2.38 23.55
C ASP A 497 -3.78 3.50 24.36
N ASN A 498 -3.83 4.75 23.88
CA ASN A 498 -3.29 5.92 24.60
C ASN A 498 -4.00 7.22 24.23
N ALA A 499 -4.98 7.61 25.03
CA ALA A 499 -5.79 8.81 24.80
C ALA A 499 -4.99 10.14 24.85
N SER A 500 -3.80 10.15 25.47
CA SER A 500 -2.92 11.32 25.51
C SER A 500 -2.04 11.45 24.28
N ARG A 501 -1.93 10.40 23.45
CA ARG A 501 -1.20 10.43 22.19
C ARG A 501 -2.14 10.68 21.04
N ILE A 502 -2.04 11.85 20.45
CA ILE A 502 -3.00 12.36 19.46
C ILE A 502 -2.33 12.71 18.14
N ALA A 503 -3.06 12.55 17.06
CA ALA A 503 -2.75 13.14 15.76
C ALA A 503 -3.63 14.36 15.51
N LEU A 504 -3.12 15.31 14.71
CA LEU A 504 -3.79 16.54 14.33
C LEU A 504 -4.25 16.44 12.87
N LEU A 505 -5.51 16.76 12.60
CA LEU A 505 -6.08 16.63 11.26
C LEU A 505 -6.88 17.88 10.88
N ARG A 506 -6.96 18.15 9.57
CA ARG A 506 -7.88 19.12 9.00
C ARG A 506 -8.59 18.51 7.79
N GLY A 507 -9.91 18.44 7.85
CA GLY A 507 -10.66 17.71 6.81
C GLY A 507 -10.07 16.29 6.63
N PRO A 508 -9.72 15.85 5.41
CA PRO A 508 -9.15 14.52 5.18
C PRO A 508 -7.66 14.41 5.55
N LEU A 509 -6.96 15.52 5.79
CA LEU A 509 -5.50 15.57 5.89
C LEU A 509 -5.00 15.44 7.30
N VAL A 510 -4.01 14.57 7.49
CA VAL A 510 -3.13 14.56 8.66
C VAL A 510 -2.14 15.72 8.55
N LEU A 511 -2.06 16.51 9.63
CA LEU A 511 -1.10 17.60 9.79
C LEU A 511 0.08 17.10 10.61
N ALA A 512 1.23 16.96 9.97
CA ALA A 512 2.44 16.58 10.66
C ALA A 512 3.22 17.83 11.12
N GLY A 513 3.85 17.74 12.28
CA GLY A 513 4.77 18.77 12.75
C GLY A 513 6.06 18.77 11.95
N ASP A 514 6.41 19.91 11.40
CA ASP A 514 7.71 20.15 10.77
C ASP A 514 8.74 20.44 11.86
N LEU A 515 9.63 19.50 12.12
CA LEU A 515 10.61 19.55 13.21
C LEU A 515 12.02 19.95 12.74
N GLY A 516 12.14 20.44 11.52
CA GLY A 516 13.40 21.00 11.00
C GLY A 516 14.13 20.09 10.01
N GLU A 517 15.36 20.50 9.69
CA GLU A 517 16.20 19.81 8.71
C GLU A 517 16.83 18.52 9.27
N LEU A 518 17.25 17.62 8.37
CA LEU A 518 17.93 16.35 8.70
C LEU A 518 19.41 16.56 9.13
N ALA A 519 19.74 17.69 9.77
CA ALA A 519 21.12 17.92 10.19
C ALA A 519 21.51 16.98 11.34
N ALA A 520 22.70 16.40 11.26
CA ALA A 520 23.22 15.43 12.22
C ALA A 520 23.35 15.98 13.66
N ASP A 521 23.56 17.28 13.81
CA ASP A 521 23.76 17.95 15.10
C ASP A 521 22.49 18.59 15.69
N ALA A 522 21.37 18.57 14.96
CA ALA A 522 20.12 19.09 15.48
C ALA A 522 19.61 18.14 16.58
N GLY A 523 19.45 18.68 17.78
CA GLY A 523 18.85 17.94 18.90
C GLY A 523 17.51 17.30 18.49
N ALA A 524 17.09 16.14 19.07
CA ALA A 524 15.77 15.62 18.78
C ALA A 524 14.74 16.62 19.25
N PRO A 525 13.85 17.04 18.37
CA PRO A 525 12.80 17.98 18.74
C PRO A 525 11.83 17.31 19.70
N THR A 526 11.26 18.09 20.58
CA THR A 526 10.25 17.63 21.53
C THR A 526 8.94 17.39 20.80
N THR A 527 8.42 16.17 20.87
CA THR A 527 7.13 15.80 20.24
C THR A 527 5.96 15.88 21.22
N VAL A 528 6.00 16.91 22.08
CA VAL A 528 5.03 17.15 23.15
C VAL A 528 4.26 18.44 22.85
N LEU A 529 2.95 18.41 23.14
CA LEU A 529 2.09 19.57 23.19
C LEU A 529 1.67 19.84 24.64
N ILE A 530 1.75 21.10 25.09
CA ILE A 530 1.43 21.49 26.46
C ILE A 530 0.24 22.45 26.43
N LYS A 531 -0.94 21.95 26.76
CA LYS A 531 -2.21 22.70 26.75
C LYS A 531 -3.14 22.21 27.84
N GLN A 532 -4.01 23.08 28.35
CA GLN A 532 -5.06 22.72 29.35
C GLN A 532 -6.17 21.82 28.78
N GLY A 533 -5.88 21.07 27.72
CA GLY A 533 -6.77 20.15 27.05
C GLY A 533 -7.05 20.50 25.59
N GLU A 534 -7.89 19.69 24.95
CA GLU A 534 -8.16 19.76 23.52
C GLU A 534 -8.77 21.11 23.09
N ASN A 535 -9.65 21.71 23.87
CA ASN A 535 -10.29 22.98 23.50
C ASN A 535 -9.26 24.12 23.37
N GLU A 536 -8.30 24.24 24.27
CA GLU A 536 -7.24 25.23 24.18
C GLU A 536 -6.32 24.94 22.98
N LEU A 537 -6.01 23.65 22.77
CA LEU A 537 -5.23 23.20 21.63
C LEU A 537 -5.87 23.64 20.32
N LEU A 538 -7.16 23.33 20.11
CA LEU A 538 -7.88 23.65 18.88
C LEU A 538 -8.01 25.18 18.62
N GLN A 539 -8.01 26.00 19.66
CA GLN A 539 -8.02 27.47 19.54
C GLN A 539 -6.64 28.07 19.24
N SER A 540 -5.57 27.28 19.34
CA SER A 540 -4.18 27.75 19.17
C SER A 540 -3.67 27.67 17.73
N PHE A 541 -4.50 27.21 16.77
CA PHE A 541 -4.13 27.10 15.37
C PHE A 541 -4.31 28.41 14.62
N GLN A 542 -3.31 28.77 13.83
CA GLN A 542 -3.35 29.89 12.90
C GLN A 542 -2.90 29.41 11.51
N GLU A 543 -3.77 29.50 10.51
CA GLU A 543 -3.39 29.24 9.11
C GLU A 543 -2.44 30.31 8.59
N LEU A 544 -1.40 29.90 7.85
CA LEU A 544 -0.43 30.81 7.26
C LEU A 544 -0.98 31.33 5.92
N ALA A 545 -1.11 32.65 5.78
CA ALA A 545 -1.78 33.28 4.63
C ALA A 545 -1.11 32.95 3.28
N ASP A 546 0.21 32.80 3.27
CA ASP A 546 1.00 32.55 2.05
C ASP A 546 1.21 31.05 1.75
N GLU A 547 0.75 30.16 2.64
CA GLU A 547 0.94 28.72 2.53
C GLU A 547 -0.38 27.97 2.83
N PRO A 548 -1.31 27.84 1.87
CA PRO A 548 -2.61 27.21 2.10
C PRO A 548 -2.49 25.80 2.69
N GLY A 549 -3.25 25.52 3.77
CA GLY A 549 -3.24 24.26 4.49
C GLY A 549 -2.07 24.06 5.45
N VAL A 550 -1.18 25.06 5.59
CA VAL A 550 -0.11 25.06 6.60
C VAL A 550 -0.52 25.90 7.78
N TYR A 551 -0.26 25.41 8.99
CA TYR A 551 -0.69 26.06 10.23
C TYR A 551 0.51 26.34 11.14
N ARG A 552 0.39 27.38 11.94
CA ARG A 552 1.19 27.61 13.13
C ARG A 552 0.36 27.24 14.35
N LEU A 553 0.88 26.36 15.18
CA LEU A 553 0.32 26.06 16.49
C LEU A 553 1.05 26.90 17.52
N THR A 554 0.39 27.94 18.03
CA THR A 554 1.02 28.95 18.90
C THR A 554 1.19 28.45 20.32
N GLY A 555 2.38 28.73 20.91
CA GLY A 555 2.71 28.29 22.26
C GLY A 555 2.48 26.80 22.47
N ALA A 556 2.94 25.99 21.51
CA ALA A 556 2.67 24.54 21.49
C ALA A 556 3.36 23.82 22.66
N ASN A 557 4.59 24.24 22.97
CA ASN A 557 5.40 23.66 24.02
C ASN A 557 6.39 24.71 24.56
N GLU A 558 7.37 24.32 25.38
CA GLU A 558 8.38 25.23 25.93
C GLU A 558 9.33 25.81 24.87
N GLU A 559 9.48 25.17 23.73
CA GLU A 559 10.30 25.63 22.61
C GLU A 559 9.58 26.71 21.80
N GLY A 560 8.25 26.83 21.94
CA GLY A 560 7.41 27.84 21.33
C GLY A 560 6.37 27.34 20.35
N ASP A 561 6.34 27.96 19.18
CA ASP A 561 5.36 27.63 18.14
C ASP A 561 5.83 26.43 17.30
N VAL A 562 4.88 25.62 16.82
CA VAL A 562 5.14 24.51 15.92
C VAL A 562 4.49 24.77 14.56
N ARG A 563 5.23 24.51 13.49
CA ARG A 563 4.71 24.54 12.12
C ARG A 563 4.10 23.18 11.78
N LEU A 564 2.84 23.16 11.36
CA LEU A 564 2.09 21.98 10.97
C LEU A 564 1.82 22.01 9.47
N VAL A 565 2.16 20.92 8.80
CA VAL A 565 2.12 20.81 7.34
C VAL A 565 1.31 19.57 6.95
N PRO A 566 0.48 19.59 5.89
CA PRO A 566 -0.09 18.37 5.36
C PRO A 566 0.98 17.30 5.13
N PHE A 567 0.82 16.12 5.70
CA PHE A 567 1.88 15.11 5.79
C PHE A 567 2.46 14.71 4.43
N TYR A 568 1.65 14.71 3.39
CA TYR A 568 2.12 14.43 2.03
C TYR A 568 3.07 15.48 1.44
N ARG A 569 3.18 16.68 2.05
CA ARG A 569 4.08 17.75 1.62
C ARG A 569 5.43 17.76 2.31
N LEU A 570 5.60 16.97 3.41
CA LEU A 570 6.86 16.86 4.12
C LEU A 570 7.75 15.78 3.49
N TYR A 571 8.95 16.17 3.09
CA TYR A 571 10.04 15.31 2.62
C TYR A 571 11.37 15.96 3.02
N ASP A 572 12.43 15.16 3.15
CA ASP A 572 13.77 15.59 3.56
C ASP A 572 13.80 16.45 4.86
N ARG A 573 12.87 16.19 5.77
CA ARG A 573 12.73 16.90 7.04
C ARG A 573 12.35 15.91 8.15
N ARG A 574 12.74 16.23 9.38
CA ARG A 574 12.22 15.58 10.56
C ARG A 574 10.77 15.99 10.78
N TYR A 575 9.96 15.05 11.25
CA TYR A 575 8.55 15.30 11.53
C TYR A 575 8.00 14.46 12.67
N THR A 576 6.82 14.80 13.12
CA THR A 576 5.98 13.92 13.90
C THR A 576 4.53 13.97 13.43
N VAL A 577 3.89 12.81 13.35
CA VAL A 577 2.46 12.66 13.06
C VAL A 577 1.67 12.64 14.37
N TYR A 578 2.20 11.95 15.37
CA TYR A 578 1.60 11.86 16.70
C TYR A 578 2.32 12.77 17.70
N TRP A 579 1.55 13.23 18.68
CA TRP A 579 2.00 14.11 19.73
C TRP A 579 1.56 13.60 21.09
N ASP A 580 2.42 13.70 22.09
CA ASP A 580 2.01 13.51 23.48
C ASP A 580 1.44 14.82 24.04
N LEU A 581 0.15 14.81 24.40
CA LEU A 581 -0.55 15.97 24.94
C LEU A 581 -0.53 15.92 26.46
N PHE A 582 0.04 16.95 27.09
CA PHE A 582 0.09 17.13 28.54
C PHE A 582 -0.57 18.44 28.95
N THR A 583 -1.15 18.46 30.16
CA THR A 583 -1.38 19.73 30.82
C THR A 583 -0.05 20.29 31.38
N PRO A 584 0.07 21.60 31.67
CA PRO A 584 1.27 22.15 32.27
C PRO A 584 1.70 21.43 33.56
N GLU A 585 0.73 21.05 34.41
CA GLU A 585 0.98 20.35 35.66
C GLU A 585 1.49 18.92 35.45
N GLN A 586 0.96 18.22 34.45
CA GLN A 586 1.45 16.89 34.06
C GLN A 586 2.85 16.97 33.47
N TRP A 587 3.11 17.97 32.62
CA TRP A 587 4.42 18.17 32.02
C TRP A 587 5.50 18.44 33.07
N ASP A 588 5.23 19.28 34.06
CA ASP A 588 6.16 19.55 35.17
C ASP A 588 6.58 18.26 35.90
N GLN A 589 5.69 17.26 35.96
CA GLN A 589 5.97 15.98 36.61
C GLN A 589 6.71 14.98 35.71
N GLU A 590 6.38 14.92 34.44
CA GLU A 590 6.88 13.91 33.50
C GLU A 590 8.11 14.37 32.70
N LYS A 591 8.39 15.67 32.65
CA LYS A 591 9.41 16.29 31.82
C LYS A 591 10.79 15.62 31.93
N GLN A 592 11.27 15.42 33.14
CA GLN A 592 12.59 14.85 33.36
C GLN A 592 12.69 13.43 32.80
N ARG A 593 11.70 12.61 33.05
CA ARG A 593 11.59 11.22 32.56
C ARG A 593 11.52 11.19 31.02
N TYR A 594 10.74 12.09 30.44
CA TYR A 594 10.58 12.22 28.99
C TYR A 594 11.89 12.58 28.31
N ILE A 595 12.61 13.59 28.82
CA ILE A 595 13.91 14.02 28.29
C ILE A 595 14.96 12.91 28.43
N GLU A 596 14.99 12.18 29.54
CA GLU A 596 15.91 11.05 29.74
C GLU A 596 15.63 9.91 28.76
N ALA A 597 14.35 9.59 28.51
CA ALA A 597 13.94 8.58 27.52
C ALA A 597 14.36 8.99 26.08
N LEU A 598 14.12 10.25 25.71
CA LEU A 598 14.56 10.79 24.41
C LEU A 598 16.09 10.71 24.27
N ALA A 599 16.85 11.12 25.30
CA ALA A 599 18.30 11.08 25.27
C ALA A 599 18.85 9.65 25.13
N THR A 600 18.17 8.67 25.73
CA THR A 600 18.53 7.25 25.64
C THR A 600 18.28 6.71 24.23
N ASN A 601 17.11 6.97 23.65
CA ASN A 601 16.79 6.54 22.28
C ASN A 601 17.76 7.15 21.27
N ARG A 602 18.04 8.44 21.36
CA ARG A 602 19.03 9.15 20.52
C ARG A 602 20.42 8.53 20.53
N LYS A 603 20.89 8.11 21.69
CA LYS A 603 22.20 7.51 21.80
C LYS A 603 22.35 6.31 20.88
N TRP A 604 21.25 5.61 20.66
CA TRP A 604 21.23 4.44 19.75
C TRP A 604 21.02 4.85 18.31
N ASP A 605 20.03 5.72 18.00
CA ASP A 605 19.68 6.12 16.64
C ASP A 605 20.85 6.77 15.88
N HIS A 606 21.57 7.69 16.52
CA HIS A 606 22.73 8.37 15.91
C HIS A 606 23.96 7.49 15.75
N ARG A 607 24.03 6.37 16.47
CA ARG A 607 25.19 5.47 16.47
C ARG A 607 24.93 4.19 15.69
N THR A 608 23.71 3.92 15.29
CA THR A 608 23.33 2.70 14.59
C THR A 608 23.56 2.88 13.08
N VAL A 609 24.57 2.21 12.56
CA VAL A 609 24.82 2.14 11.12
C VAL A 609 23.91 1.09 10.48
N VAL A 610 23.73 -0.04 11.18
CA VAL A 610 22.92 -1.17 10.73
C VAL A 610 22.17 -1.74 11.94
N PHE A 611 20.88 -1.99 11.78
CA PHE A 611 20.06 -2.75 12.72
C PHE A 611 19.55 -4.02 12.04
N ILE A 612 19.75 -5.16 12.65
CA ILE A 612 19.30 -6.46 12.14
C ILE A 612 18.51 -7.16 13.23
N GLN A 613 17.31 -7.63 12.92
CA GLN A 613 16.54 -8.55 13.76
C GLN A 613 16.82 -9.99 13.30
N PRO A 614 17.67 -10.75 14.00
CA PRO A 614 17.91 -12.16 13.66
C PRO A 614 16.63 -12.97 13.80
N GLY A 615 16.44 -13.94 12.89
CA GLY A 615 15.24 -14.77 12.85
C GLY A 615 14.15 -14.25 11.94
N GLU A 616 14.20 -12.98 11.55
CA GLU A 616 13.36 -12.46 10.47
C GLU A 616 13.99 -12.80 9.12
N MET A 617 13.20 -13.41 8.25
CA MET A 617 13.76 -13.99 7.01
C MET A 617 14.29 -12.92 6.05
N GLN A 618 13.61 -11.78 5.94
CA GLN A 618 14.04 -10.72 5.04
C GLN A 618 15.38 -10.11 5.49
N PRO A 619 15.53 -9.62 6.74
CA PRO A 619 16.81 -9.16 7.23
C PRO A 619 17.93 -10.22 7.11
N GLU A 620 17.63 -11.49 7.38
CA GLU A 620 18.63 -12.54 7.25
C GLU A 620 19.10 -12.75 5.80
N ARG A 621 18.24 -12.55 4.81
CA ARG A 621 18.63 -12.60 3.39
C ARG A 621 19.40 -11.37 2.97
N ASP A 622 18.93 -10.18 3.34
CA ASP A 622 19.56 -8.90 2.99
C ASP A 622 20.99 -8.80 3.53
N TYR A 623 21.22 -9.39 4.71
CA TYR A 623 22.53 -9.43 5.34
C TYR A 623 23.26 -10.77 5.17
N GLU A 624 22.90 -11.58 4.17
CA GLU A 624 23.58 -12.83 3.78
C GLU A 624 23.85 -13.78 4.96
N PHE A 625 22.85 -14.01 5.83
CA PHE A 625 23.01 -14.90 6.97
C PHE A 625 23.39 -16.32 6.53
N GLN A 626 24.41 -16.86 7.16
CA GLN A 626 24.86 -18.24 7.00
C GLN A 626 25.02 -18.88 8.39
N GLY A 627 24.85 -20.19 8.49
CA GLY A 627 25.04 -20.86 9.77
C GLY A 627 24.99 -22.36 9.67
N GLU A 628 25.56 -23.00 10.69
CA GLU A 628 25.55 -24.46 10.89
C GLU A 628 25.10 -24.75 12.32
N ASN A 629 24.21 -25.71 12.52
CA ASN A 629 23.58 -26.01 13.81
C ASN A 629 23.01 -24.77 14.49
N SER A 630 22.38 -23.89 13.69
CA SER A 630 21.68 -22.70 14.15
C SER A 630 20.21 -22.76 13.78
N HIS A 631 19.35 -22.21 14.63
CA HIS A 631 17.90 -22.16 14.40
C HIS A 631 17.31 -20.88 14.92
N VAL A 632 16.14 -20.59 14.38
CA VAL A 632 15.32 -19.44 14.72
C VAL A 632 14.32 -19.86 15.79
N GLY A 633 14.19 -19.07 16.83
CA GLY A 633 13.14 -19.19 17.84
C GLY A 633 12.41 -17.86 18.01
N GLU A 634 11.41 -17.88 18.89
CA GLU A 634 10.66 -16.68 19.27
C GLU A 634 10.51 -16.62 20.80
N MET A 635 10.71 -15.42 21.37
CA MET A 635 10.56 -15.17 22.80
C MET A 635 10.11 -13.72 23.04
N PHE A 636 9.11 -13.52 23.87
CA PHE A 636 8.53 -12.21 24.19
C PHE A 636 8.09 -11.40 22.94
N GLY A 637 7.53 -12.09 21.94
CA GLY A 637 7.08 -11.47 20.70
C GLY A 637 8.20 -10.99 19.76
N ARG A 638 9.45 -11.46 19.97
CA ARG A 638 10.58 -11.18 19.10
C ARG A 638 11.22 -12.48 18.64
N LYS A 639 11.52 -12.56 17.36
CA LYS A 639 12.32 -13.65 16.83
C LYS A 639 13.78 -13.49 17.24
N PHE A 640 14.48 -14.60 17.37
CA PHE A 640 15.90 -14.64 17.64
C PHE A 640 16.54 -15.80 16.88
N ARG A 641 17.86 -15.77 16.74
CA ARG A 641 18.66 -16.88 16.22
C ARG A 641 19.61 -17.35 17.28
N GLU A 642 19.69 -18.65 17.46
CA GLU A 642 20.66 -19.29 18.35
C GLU A 642 21.48 -20.37 17.63
N ALA A 643 22.64 -20.68 18.15
CA ALA A 643 23.48 -21.76 17.65
C ALA A 643 23.84 -22.72 18.80
N TRP A 644 23.71 -24.04 18.55
CA TRP A 644 23.87 -25.10 19.54
C TRP A 644 25.08 -25.97 19.22
N LEU A 645 25.67 -26.56 20.25
CA LEU A 645 26.68 -27.65 20.13
C LEU A 645 27.77 -27.40 19.06
N ASN A 646 28.55 -26.36 19.22
CA ASN A 646 29.54 -25.87 18.24
C ASN A 646 28.94 -25.33 16.94
N GLY A 647 27.66 -25.01 16.92
CA GLY A 647 27.01 -24.27 15.84
C GLY A 647 27.49 -22.82 15.77
N TRP A 648 27.27 -22.22 14.65
CA TRP A 648 27.56 -20.81 14.41
C TRP A 648 26.58 -20.22 13.42
N PHE A 649 26.47 -18.91 13.43
CA PHE A 649 25.88 -18.14 12.35
C PHE A 649 26.68 -16.86 12.13
N SER A 650 26.59 -16.32 10.93
CA SER A 650 27.26 -15.10 10.52
C SER A 650 26.34 -14.27 9.63
N CYS A 651 26.56 -12.98 9.59
CA CYS A 651 25.92 -12.07 8.64
C CYS A 651 26.98 -11.14 8.06
N ARG A 652 26.67 -10.56 6.91
CA ARG A 652 27.48 -9.55 6.27
C ARG A 652 26.86 -8.19 6.52
N ILE A 653 27.64 -7.27 7.08
CA ILE A 653 27.21 -5.88 7.32
C ILE A 653 28.22 -4.94 6.66
N ASP A 654 27.69 -3.86 6.07
CA ASP A 654 28.51 -2.77 5.59
C ASP A 654 28.84 -1.84 6.77
N VAL A 655 30.12 -1.55 6.94
CA VAL A 655 30.63 -0.67 8.01
C VAL A 655 31.24 0.58 7.42
N LEU A 656 31.25 1.66 8.19
CA LEU A 656 31.89 2.90 7.78
C LEU A 656 33.43 2.65 7.73
N PRO A 657 34.09 2.84 6.57
CA PRO A 657 35.46 2.37 6.37
C PRO A 657 36.51 3.10 7.21
N ASP A 658 36.21 4.32 7.67
CA ASP A 658 37.17 5.20 8.36
C ASP A 658 36.76 5.52 9.81
N GLU A 659 35.69 4.86 10.34
CA GLU A 659 35.20 5.11 11.69
C GLU A 659 35.17 3.83 12.53
N PRO A 660 35.45 3.91 13.84
CA PRO A 660 35.32 2.76 14.73
C PRO A 660 33.84 2.37 14.88
N VAL A 661 33.52 1.10 14.67
CA VAL A 661 32.17 0.54 14.86
C VAL A 661 32.14 -0.40 16.06
N GLU A 662 31.03 -0.42 16.76
CA GLU A 662 30.76 -1.33 17.89
C GLU A 662 29.62 -2.28 17.48
N LEU A 663 29.75 -3.55 17.78
CA LEU A 663 28.67 -4.53 17.68
C LEU A 663 27.91 -4.58 19.00
N VAL A 664 26.62 -4.23 18.96
CA VAL A 664 25.73 -4.33 20.11
C VAL A 664 24.79 -5.50 19.91
N LEU A 665 24.82 -6.47 20.84
CA LEU A 665 23.96 -7.64 20.80
C LEU A 665 22.92 -7.59 21.91
N THR A 666 21.65 -7.78 21.58
CA THR A 666 20.62 -8.07 22.56
C THR A 666 20.55 -9.59 22.76
N LEU A 667 20.83 -10.03 23.96
CA LEU A 667 20.79 -11.45 24.33
C LEU A 667 19.57 -11.71 25.19
N ALA A 668 18.80 -12.74 24.84
CA ALA A 668 17.76 -13.27 25.71
C ALA A 668 18.41 -14.18 26.76
N THR A 669 18.26 -13.86 28.06
CA THR A 669 18.67 -14.73 29.15
C THR A 669 17.44 -15.43 29.72
N ILE A 670 17.42 -16.75 29.67
CA ILE A 670 16.48 -17.55 30.46
C ILE A 670 17.03 -17.56 31.88
N ILE A 671 16.43 -16.81 32.79
CA ILE A 671 16.66 -16.99 34.22
C ILE A 671 15.79 -18.18 34.59
N GLU A 672 16.38 -19.36 34.75
CA GLU A 672 15.66 -20.46 35.41
C GLU A 672 15.24 -20.02 36.83
N PRO A 673 13.99 -20.31 37.24
CA PRO A 673 13.46 -19.85 38.52
C PRO A 673 14.17 -20.43 39.73
#